data_73ebe703e91c27d0e0d0d74ed263fb60
#
_entry.id   73ebe703e91c27d0e0d0d74ed263fb60
#
_cell.length_a   1.000
_cell.length_b   1.000
_cell.length_c   1.000
_cell.angle_alpha   90.00
_cell.angle_beta   90.00
_cell.angle_gamma   90.00
#
_symmetry.space_group_name_H-M   'P 1'
#
loop_
_entity.id
_entity.type
_entity.pdbx_description
1 polymer ?
#
loop_
_entity_poly.entity_id
_entity_poly.type
_entity_poly.pdbx_seq_one_letter_code
_entity_poly.pdbx_strand_id
1 'polypeptide(L)'
;HVHAGHESSDFATSLEPASASRHLIFRQAATMVEICPSLLQAGVCLSNACTNHHDTSNFCLTCNVVLTTAAEHSAHVKTSAHAQASDVTRWLKCVPCKRHYLSGGLEQATHERTDAHKQRVASHPIESPPVVEISAPPNQTRCDACRQTFPASEYDNHRRSNRHITRERVYNYKIALLTSQANQRGVEVSGSQNGIDLGTHSPTDLDTTLTTISAKCVGQTPVSVLHVRTSSSVGLRPNFQLGCFTVSTVTLPASITPNNSITVQLSFNPQGQRGRFEDRLEFVLRDDAGTFGITRPVKAVVENAGLALAATAPYHRARWAREPEAKNQEIIELEREREPEDVGRRRPELKVEPIPKETKQLLGQSASEDQISTFRDRFFPAEGLTVDTYQQYWSSLVHAEHFQAEIDLKVFDMDDVPLQSTARLYQLAVPGLAEKRPSVLKGDRIKIHPHSKPENVWYQGIVRAIEGTSVLIEFHRSFPYDPAGLYDVRFVLNPVTFRRMIQALAVKEKRSNILFPRVEDMESISSVAYGPEEHDIVLYNHILSSSLEQYRAVIRVTRLPPGSPPFIVFGPPGTGKTVTIVECISQLLDNEETRVLACAPSNPASDLIAQRLISLRGLQPTQLFRLNARGRPDDDLPEDLIPYSIRSGDHFAMPALEKLNSYRVIVATCSWAALLFREGVDRGVFTHIFVDNASQGSEPEVMVPILTMAGPKTNIVLSGDPKQLGPVIRSPVARPLGLNVSYLDRLMASPAYDEVAMRGISVAKLLQNFRSHQSIISFPNEQFYRNELIARASPNIADSLANWNGLPTANFPVVFEAVAGEDMREATSPSYFNPHEVSVVKDYVQRLLPLIAGPQNIGIVTPYNAQAKKIKKLLKDGGVNTEGLDIGSVEQFQGQERQIIIVSTVRSNKDLISFDLRHTLGFVANPKRLNVAITRAQSLLVVVGDPLVLGLDTLWRRFLYFVRRSGGWRGTPFPWNPDDDPDEDPATVDSAEQDIRELLRRANDPGSPGELDPVGGGND
;
A
#
# COMPACT_ATOMS: atom_id res chain seq x y z
N HIS A 1 -42.57 35.72 -23.79
CA HIS A 1 -42.59 37.08 -24.38
C HIS A 1 -41.25 37.75 -24.14
N VAL A 2 -40.43 37.84 -25.19
CA VAL A 2 -40.38 38.70 -26.37
C VAL A 2 -39.46 39.89 -26.09
N HIS A 3 -38.48 40.00 -26.73
CA HIS A 3 -37.78 40.55 -27.92
C HIS A 3 -36.44 41.16 -27.46
N ALA A 4 -35.33 40.85 -28.05
CA ALA A 4 -34.85 41.08 -29.38
C ALA A 4 -34.22 42.47 -29.61
N GLY A 5 -33.08 42.43 -30.19
CA GLY A 5 -32.58 43.36 -31.21
C GLY A 5 -31.14 43.80 -30.92
N HIS A 6 -30.18 43.36 -31.67
CA HIS A 6 -29.53 43.89 -32.90
C HIS A 6 -28.67 45.16 -32.60
N GLU A 7 -27.51 45.39 -33.07
CA GLU A 7 -26.69 45.09 -34.25
C GLU A 7 -25.23 45.51 -34.00
N SER A 8 -24.29 44.75 -34.42
CA SER A 8 -23.32 44.91 -35.55
C SER A 8 -22.36 46.13 -35.39
N SER A 9 -21.10 46.06 -35.68
CA SER A 9 -20.35 45.66 -36.86
C SER A 9 -18.83 45.78 -36.58
N ASP A 10 -18.11 44.85 -37.13
CA ASP A 10 -16.86 44.89 -37.87
C ASP A 10 -15.72 45.86 -37.50
N PHE A 11 -14.52 45.36 -37.28
CA PHE A 11 -13.46 45.31 -38.30
C PHE A 11 -12.23 44.55 -37.78
N ALA A 12 -11.74 43.71 -38.64
CA ALA A 12 -10.61 42.85 -38.57
C ALA A 12 -9.28 43.59 -38.47
N THR A 13 -8.27 43.00 -37.92
CA THR A 13 -7.05 42.44 -38.57
C THR A 13 -5.95 42.12 -37.58
N SER A 14 -5.57 40.87 -37.67
CA SER A 14 -4.22 40.31 -37.80
C SER A 14 -3.16 40.42 -36.69
N LEU A 15 -2.59 39.25 -36.53
CA LEU A 15 -1.21 38.86 -36.09
C LEU A 15 -0.99 38.62 -34.61
N GLU A 16 -1.15 37.37 -34.24
CA GLU A 16 -0.14 36.38 -33.73
C GLU A 16 0.89 36.79 -32.67
N PRO A 17 1.48 35.76 -32.05
CA PRO A 17 1.01 35.00 -30.90
C PRO A 17 2.06 34.94 -29.75
N ALA A 18 1.76 34.13 -28.77
CA ALA A 18 2.74 33.53 -27.84
C ALA A 18 3.47 34.49 -26.89
N SER A 19 2.82 34.76 -25.75
CA SER A 19 3.54 35.00 -24.48
C SER A 19 2.62 35.11 -23.25
N ALA A 20 1.47 34.46 -23.24
CA ALA A 20 0.53 34.58 -22.12
C ALA A 20 0.58 33.42 -21.08
N SER A 21 1.46 32.45 -21.26
CA SER A 21 1.51 31.27 -20.36
C SER A 21 2.65 31.27 -19.36
N ARG A 22 3.42 32.34 -19.25
CA ARG A 22 4.55 32.44 -18.29
C ARG A 22 4.37 33.46 -17.16
N HIS A 23 3.22 34.11 -17.07
CA HIS A 23 3.01 35.15 -16.03
C HIS A 23 2.03 34.81 -14.91
N LEU A 24 1.44 33.59 -14.89
CA LEU A 24 0.56 33.18 -13.79
C LEU A 24 1.26 32.43 -12.65
N ILE A 25 2.52 32.03 -12.81
CA ILE A 25 3.27 31.31 -11.77
C ILE A 25 3.98 32.25 -10.77
N PHE A 26 3.96 33.57 -10.99
CA PHE A 26 4.74 34.52 -10.19
C PHE A 26 3.95 35.45 -9.28
N ARG A 27 2.69 35.15 -8.94
CA ARG A 27 1.92 36.00 -8.01
C ARG A 27 1.73 35.45 -6.59
N GLN A 28 2.23 34.29 -6.23
CA GLN A 28 2.16 33.74 -4.87
C GLN A 28 3.41 33.96 -4.01
N ALA A 29 4.42 34.65 -4.49
CA ALA A 29 5.60 34.99 -3.68
C ALA A 29 5.46 36.28 -2.83
N ALA A 30 4.25 36.77 -2.59
CA ALA A 30 4.04 38.13 -2.08
C ALA A 30 3.45 38.25 -0.66
N THR A 31 3.51 37.22 0.16
CA THR A 31 3.30 37.39 1.61
C THR A 31 4.25 36.52 2.41
N MET A 32 5.56 36.77 2.25
CA MET A 32 6.49 36.29 3.26
C MET A 32 6.29 37.18 4.50
N VAL A 33 5.67 36.61 5.53
CA VAL A 33 5.65 37.18 6.86
C VAL A 33 7.09 37.61 7.22
N GLU A 34 7.32 38.84 7.64
CA GLU A 34 8.66 39.29 8.01
C GLU A 34 9.20 38.50 9.19
N ILE A 35 10.11 37.56 8.89
CA ILE A 35 10.80 36.80 9.92
C ILE A 35 11.72 37.73 10.68
N CYS A 36 11.78 37.60 12.01
CA CYS A 36 12.59 38.38 12.90
C CYS A 36 14.05 38.46 12.40
N PRO A 37 14.57 39.65 12.08
CA PRO A 37 15.92 39.82 11.57
C PRO A 37 17.00 39.34 12.54
N SER A 38 16.81 39.55 13.85
CA SER A 38 17.77 39.07 14.85
C SER A 38 17.80 37.53 14.95
N LEU A 39 16.66 36.88 14.73
CA LEU A 39 16.60 35.41 14.63
C LEU A 39 17.43 34.90 13.45
N LEU A 40 17.35 35.57 12.31
CA LEU A 40 18.11 35.15 11.10
C LEU A 40 19.61 35.43 11.22
N GLN A 41 20.01 36.43 11.99
CA GLN A 41 21.43 36.88 12.15
C GLN A 41 22.13 36.26 13.34
N ALA A 42 21.43 36.02 14.44
CA ALA A 42 22.00 35.54 15.69
C ALA A 42 21.57 34.12 16.07
N GLY A 43 20.68 33.50 15.29
CA GLY A 43 20.14 32.19 15.59
C GLY A 43 19.09 32.17 16.69
N VAL A 44 18.91 33.30 17.39
CA VAL A 44 17.86 33.50 18.41
C VAL A 44 17.27 34.92 18.28
N CYS A 45 16.03 35.08 18.74
CA CYS A 45 15.48 36.44 18.85
C CYS A 45 16.03 37.16 20.10
N LEU A 46 16.69 38.26 19.88
CA LEU A 46 17.35 39.04 20.97
C LEU A 46 16.38 39.98 21.74
N SER A 47 15.12 40.05 21.35
CA SER A 47 14.10 40.92 21.98
C SER A 47 12.95 40.07 22.54
N ASN A 48 12.40 40.51 23.66
CA ASN A 48 11.19 39.94 24.27
C ASN A 48 9.89 40.59 23.77
N ALA A 49 9.99 41.75 23.17
CA ALA A 49 8.87 42.53 22.63
C ALA A 49 8.88 42.51 21.08
N CYS A 50 9.44 41.50 20.49
CA CYS A 50 9.49 41.39 19.03
C CYS A 50 8.11 41.04 18.48
N THR A 51 7.64 41.82 17.54
CA THR A 51 6.36 41.62 16.84
C THR A 51 6.51 40.85 15.55
N ASN A 52 7.74 40.53 15.12
CA ASN A 52 8.02 39.78 13.91
C ASN A 52 7.86 38.28 14.12
N HIS A 53 7.70 37.57 13.03
CA HIS A 53 7.48 36.11 13.07
C HIS A 53 8.75 35.38 13.53
N HIS A 54 8.60 34.42 14.45
CA HIS A 54 9.71 33.63 15.01
C HIS A 54 9.65 32.14 14.64
N ASP A 55 8.64 31.72 13.93
CA ASP A 55 8.49 30.30 13.54
C ASP A 55 9.51 29.97 12.44
N THR A 56 10.50 29.16 12.80
CA THR A 56 11.49 28.58 11.91
C THR A 56 11.37 27.07 11.82
N SER A 57 10.27 26.52 12.32
CA SER A 57 10.01 25.08 12.30
C SER A 57 9.92 24.51 10.89
N ASN A 58 9.62 25.37 9.91
CA ASN A 58 9.58 25.04 8.50
C ASN A 58 10.92 25.23 7.76
N PHE A 59 12.02 25.57 8.44
CA PHE A 59 13.32 25.71 7.81
C PHE A 59 14.08 24.38 7.78
N CYS A 60 14.36 23.84 6.62
CA CYS A 60 15.31 22.76 6.47
C CYS A 60 16.73 23.31 6.40
N LEU A 61 17.44 23.23 7.52
CA LEU A 61 18.83 23.70 7.60
C LEU A 61 19.82 22.83 6.83
N THR A 62 19.48 21.55 6.59
CA THR A 62 20.31 20.64 5.80
C THR A 62 20.22 20.95 4.32
N CYS A 63 19.01 21.18 3.79
CA CYS A 63 18.78 21.47 2.36
C CYS A 63 18.76 22.97 2.03
N ASN A 64 18.81 23.85 3.05
CA ASN A 64 18.71 25.30 2.94
C ASN A 64 17.42 25.77 2.25
N VAL A 65 16.27 25.17 2.61
CA VAL A 65 14.96 25.51 2.05
C VAL A 65 14.01 25.94 3.15
N VAL A 66 13.08 26.81 2.79
CA VAL A 66 11.89 27.13 3.61
C VAL A 66 10.77 26.23 3.13
N LEU A 67 10.12 25.58 4.05
CA LEU A 67 8.92 24.80 3.83
C LEU A 67 7.72 25.59 4.38
N THR A 68 6.53 25.37 3.90
CA THR A 68 5.40 26.24 4.26
C THR A 68 4.87 25.96 5.65
N THR A 69 5.09 24.76 6.16
CA THR A 69 4.66 24.33 7.50
C THR A 69 5.73 23.51 8.23
N ALA A 70 5.63 23.43 9.55
CA ALA A 70 6.49 22.56 10.36
C ALA A 70 6.26 21.08 10.08
N ALA A 71 5.04 20.70 9.66
CA ALA A 71 4.71 19.35 9.23
C ALA A 71 5.49 18.96 7.97
N GLU A 72 5.57 19.85 7.01
CA GLU A 72 6.37 19.67 5.80
C GLU A 72 7.85 19.58 6.11
N HIS A 73 8.34 20.37 7.05
CA HIS A 73 9.72 20.28 7.50
C HIS A 73 9.99 18.90 8.12
N SER A 74 9.10 18.42 8.97
CA SER A 74 9.22 17.08 9.58
C SER A 74 9.19 15.97 8.53
N ALA A 75 8.36 16.11 7.49
CA ALA A 75 8.32 15.17 6.38
C ALA A 75 9.58 15.27 5.50
N HIS A 76 10.00 16.50 5.14
CA HIS A 76 11.18 16.75 4.32
C HIS A 76 12.46 16.18 4.94
N VAL A 77 12.64 16.31 6.25
CA VAL A 77 13.80 15.74 6.97
C VAL A 77 13.92 14.23 6.80
N LYS A 78 12.81 13.55 6.55
CA LYS A 78 12.77 12.08 6.33
C LYS A 78 13.03 11.68 4.86
N THR A 79 13.27 12.61 3.96
CA THR A 79 13.47 12.33 2.53
C THR A 79 14.86 11.78 2.21
N SER A 80 14.95 10.97 1.15
CA SER A 80 16.23 10.54 0.57
C SER A 80 17.04 11.74 0.05
N ALA A 81 16.38 12.75 -0.51
CA ALA A 81 17.03 13.99 -0.93
C ALA A 81 17.64 14.78 0.25
N HIS A 82 16.98 14.76 1.42
CA HIS A 82 17.53 15.35 2.64
C HIS A 82 18.77 14.58 3.14
N ALA A 83 18.70 13.24 3.15
CA ALA A 83 19.84 12.39 3.53
C ALA A 83 21.04 12.58 2.58
N GLN A 84 20.79 12.65 1.26
CA GLN A 84 21.84 12.92 0.27
C GLN A 84 22.42 14.33 0.41
N ALA A 85 21.65 15.32 0.82
CA ALA A 85 22.13 16.68 1.05
C ALA A 85 23.11 16.79 2.22
N SER A 86 23.13 15.82 3.13
CA SER A 86 24.07 15.81 4.28
C SER A 86 25.48 15.36 3.90
N ASP A 87 25.64 14.60 2.81
CA ASP A 87 26.92 13.93 2.47
C ASP A 87 27.77 14.61 1.39
N VAL A 88 27.25 15.60 0.67
CA VAL A 88 27.95 16.23 -0.46
C VAL A 88 28.80 17.39 0.02
N THR A 89 30.10 17.19 0.18
CA THR A 89 30.95 18.26 0.78
C THR A 89 32.23 18.60 0.06
N ARG A 90 32.82 17.74 -0.78
CA ARG A 90 34.19 17.93 -1.25
C ARG A 90 34.35 17.76 -2.75
N TRP A 91 35.18 18.60 -3.38
CA TRP A 91 35.62 18.40 -4.74
C TRP A 91 36.71 17.33 -4.78
N LEU A 92 36.54 16.34 -5.64
CA LEU A 92 37.47 15.25 -5.86
C LEU A 92 37.97 15.29 -7.30
N LYS A 93 39.24 14.99 -7.49
CA LYS A 93 39.85 14.78 -8.81
C LYS A 93 40.30 13.35 -8.93
N CYS A 94 39.76 12.64 -9.92
CA CYS A 94 40.31 11.36 -10.34
C CYS A 94 41.57 11.64 -11.16
N VAL A 95 42.72 11.36 -10.59
CA VAL A 95 44.02 11.63 -11.23
C VAL A 95 44.18 10.82 -12.52
N PRO A 96 43.88 9.49 -12.52
CA PRO A 96 44.04 8.67 -13.74
C PRO A 96 43.13 9.10 -14.88
N CYS A 97 41.92 9.59 -14.58
CA CYS A 97 40.92 9.97 -15.61
C CYS A 97 40.90 11.46 -15.89
N LYS A 98 41.60 12.28 -15.10
CA LYS A 98 41.60 13.76 -15.17
C LYS A 98 40.20 14.38 -15.06
N ARG A 99 39.27 13.72 -14.36
CA ARG A 99 37.89 14.17 -14.12
C ARG A 99 37.74 14.76 -12.72
N HIS A 100 36.88 15.77 -12.60
CA HIS A 100 36.51 16.40 -11.36
C HIS A 100 35.06 16.10 -11.06
N TYR A 101 34.69 15.79 -9.80
CA TYR A 101 33.34 15.51 -9.34
C TYR A 101 33.20 15.83 -7.85
N LEU A 102 31.96 15.92 -7.37
CA LEU A 102 31.67 16.09 -5.93
C LEU A 102 31.62 14.73 -5.24
N SER A 103 32.16 14.65 -4.03
CA SER A 103 32.10 13.42 -3.21
C SER A 103 30.64 13.05 -2.90
N GLY A 104 30.31 11.77 -3.00
CA GLY A 104 28.94 11.26 -2.77
C GLY A 104 27.94 11.57 -3.88
N GLY A 105 28.33 12.27 -4.95
CA GLY A 105 27.44 12.62 -6.05
C GLY A 105 27.28 11.48 -7.09
N LEU A 106 26.18 11.55 -7.86
CA LEU A 106 25.89 10.61 -8.96
C LEU A 106 27.05 10.56 -9.98
N GLU A 107 27.72 11.69 -10.22
CA GLU A 107 28.88 11.77 -11.11
C GLU A 107 30.07 10.94 -10.64
N GLN A 108 30.34 10.93 -9.34
CA GLN A 108 31.35 10.06 -8.75
C GLN A 108 31.01 8.59 -8.97
N ALA A 109 29.82 8.18 -8.56
CA ALA A 109 29.36 6.80 -8.66
C ALA A 109 29.30 6.31 -10.12
N THR A 110 28.88 7.17 -11.04
CA THR A 110 28.84 6.85 -12.48
C THR A 110 30.25 6.71 -13.05
N HIS A 111 31.17 7.62 -12.67
CA HIS A 111 32.54 7.63 -13.17
C HIS A 111 33.31 6.39 -12.67
N GLU A 112 33.24 6.10 -11.37
CA GLU A 112 33.95 4.98 -10.74
C GLU A 112 33.48 3.60 -11.24
N ARG A 113 32.25 3.50 -11.74
CA ARG A 113 31.70 2.24 -12.29
C ARG A 113 32.16 1.94 -13.72
N THR A 114 32.75 2.91 -14.45
CA THR A 114 33.14 2.69 -15.83
C THR A 114 34.38 1.78 -15.92
N ASP A 115 34.38 0.84 -16.87
CA ASP A 115 35.50 -0.05 -17.08
C ASP A 115 36.77 0.72 -17.49
N ALA A 116 36.59 1.84 -18.23
CA ALA A 116 37.68 2.74 -18.54
C ALA A 116 38.32 3.38 -17.30
N HIS A 117 37.52 3.66 -16.23
CA HIS A 117 38.02 4.14 -14.94
C HIS A 117 38.79 3.03 -14.23
N LYS A 118 38.23 1.84 -14.11
CA LYS A 118 38.85 0.70 -13.45
C LYS A 118 40.21 0.33 -14.07
N GLN A 119 40.28 0.29 -15.41
CA GLN A 119 41.53 0.02 -16.13
C GLN A 119 42.61 1.08 -15.88
N ARG A 120 42.20 2.37 -15.87
CA ARG A 120 43.16 3.47 -15.62
C ARG A 120 43.62 3.53 -14.18
N VAL A 121 42.75 3.19 -13.22
CA VAL A 121 43.13 3.09 -11.80
C VAL A 121 44.07 1.89 -11.58
N ALA A 122 43.84 0.75 -12.22
CA ALA A 122 44.72 -0.42 -12.14
C ALA A 122 46.15 -0.16 -12.69
N SER A 123 46.28 0.77 -13.63
CA SER A 123 47.60 1.18 -14.18
C SER A 123 48.20 2.40 -13.47
N HIS A 124 47.55 2.95 -12.43
CA HIS A 124 48.04 4.12 -11.71
C HIS A 124 49.09 3.73 -10.69
N PRO A 125 50.18 4.53 -10.52
CA PRO A 125 51.23 4.24 -9.56
C PRO A 125 50.74 4.08 -8.12
N ILE A 126 51.17 3.05 -7.42
CA ILE A 126 50.71 2.68 -6.07
C ILE A 126 51.06 3.80 -5.03
N GLU A 127 52.11 4.56 -5.29
CA GLU A 127 52.60 5.62 -4.39
C GLU A 127 51.77 6.89 -4.38
N SER A 128 50.80 7.03 -5.29
CA SER A 128 49.92 8.22 -5.40
C SER A 128 48.46 7.85 -5.28
N PRO A 129 47.65 8.55 -4.48
CA PRO A 129 46.24 8.22 -4.39
C PRO A 129 45.51 8.48 -5.73
N PRO A 130 44.66 7.55 -6.21
CA PRO A 130 44.01 7.69 -7.49
C PRO A 130 42.91 8.80 -7.48
N VAL A 131 42.47 9.22 -6.30
CA VAL A 131 41.51 10.30 -6.11
C VAL A 131 42.05 11.28 -5.07
N VAL A 132 42.11 12.56 -5.41
CA VAL A 132 42.60 13.62 -4.53
C VAL A 132 41.52 14.72 -4.34
N GLU A 133 41.47 15.28 -3.15
CA GLU A 133 40.64 16.42 -2.86
C GLU A 133 41.24 17.70 -3.46
N ILE A 134 40.41 18.53 -4.08
CA ILE A 134 40.87 19.76 -4.73
C ILE A 134 39.92 20.92 -4.43
N SER A 135 40.39 22.15 -4.66
CA SER A 135 39.54 23.34 -4.77
C SER A 135 38.64 23.24 -6.01
N ALA A 136 37.58 24.06 -6.08
CA ALA A 136 36.66 24.04 -7.23
C ALA A 136 37.44 24.17 -8.55
N PRO A 137 37.03 23.47 -9.64
CA PRO A 137 37.65 23.55 -10.92
C PRO A 137 37.67 24.99 -11.47
N PRO A 138 38.68 25.38 -12.27
CA PRO A 138 38.69 26.68 -12.91
C PRO A 138 37.45 26.85 -13.79
N ASN A 139 36.84 28.03 -13.77
CA ASN A 139 35.61 28.43 -14.45
C ASN A 139 34.28 27.87 -13.86
N GLN A 140 34.32 27.27 -12.71
CA GLN A 140 33.09 26.87 -11.99
C GLN A 140 33.09 27.48 -10.60
N THR A 141 31.94 28.02 -10.20
CA THR A 141 31.73 28.60 -8.88
C THR A 141 30.62 27.81 -8.17
N ARG A 142 30.91 27.35 -6.94
CA ARG A 142 29.94 26.66 -6.10
C ARG A 142 29.12 27.66 -5.31
N CYS A 143 27.83 27.49 -5.29
CA CYS A 143 26.91 28.16 -4.38
C CYS A 143 26.68 27.30 -3.14
N ASP A 144 27.20 27.70 -1.98
CA ASP A 144 27.05 26.93 -0.74
C ASP A 144 25.59 26.89 -0.25
N ALA A 145 24.86 27.98 -0.47
CA ALA A 145 23.44 28.04 -0.11
C ALA A 145 22.58 27.07 -0.94
N CYS A 146 22.85 26.96 -2.24
CA CYS A 146 22.10 26.07 -3.13
C CYS A 146 22.75 24.71 -3.32
N ARG A 147 24.00 24.54 -2.87
CA ARG A 147 24.83 23.34 -3.04
C ARG A 147 24.95 22.88 -4.51
N GLN A 148 24.89 23.80 -5.44
CA GLN A 148 25.01 23.59 -6.86
C GLN A 148 26.22 24.33 -7.40
N THR A 149 26.78 23.80 -8.48
CA THR A 149 27.93 24.41 -9.14
C THR A 149 27.46 25.02 -10.45
N PHE A 150 27.92 26.22 -10.74
CA PHE A 150 27.54 26.99 -11.90
C PHE A 150 28.77 27.43 -12.67
N PRO A 151 28.73 27.55 -14.00
CA PRO A 151 29.73 28.29 -14.75
C PRO A 151 29.87 29.71 -14.18
N ALA A 152 31.10 30.23 -14.11
CA ALA A 152 31.35 31.55 -13.56
C ALA A 152 30.52 32.67 -14.23
N SER A 153 30.23 32.53 -15.52
CA SER A 153 29.38 33.44 -16.30
C SER A 153 27.88 33.42 -15.89
N GLU A 154 27.41 32.34 -15.32
CA GLU A 154 26.00 32.17 -14.92
C GLU A 154 25.75 32.37 -13.43
N TYR A 155 26.84 32.42 -12.63
CA TYR A 155 26.76 32.49 -11.18
C TYR A 155 26.05 33.76 -10.67
N ASP A 156 26.30 34.93 -11.30
CA ASP A 156 25.65 36.17 -10.93
C ASP A 156 24.14 36.17 -11.22
N ASN A 157 23.72 35.55 -12.32
CA ASN A 157 22.29 35.35 -12.64
C ASN A 157 21.63 34.40 -11.63
N HIS A 158 22.33 33.32 -11.25
CA HIS A 158 21.87 32.41 -10.21
C HIS A 158 21.66 33.15 -8.90
N ARG A 159 22.60 33.98 -8.43
CA ARG A 159 22.50 34.75 -7.18
C ARG A 159 21.31 35.70 -7.14
N ARG A 160 20.86 36.21 -8.26
CA ARG A 160 19.66 37.09 -8.37
C ARG A 160 18.34 36.35 -8.39
N SER A 161 18.37 35.04 -8.51
CA SER A 161 17.14 34.22 -8.55
C SER A 161 16.45 34.21 -7.17
N ASN A 162 15.12 34.28 -7.16
CA ASN A 162 14.32 34.16 -5.95
C ASN A 162 14.61 32.87 -5.18
N ARG A 163 14.85 31.77 -5.90
CA ARG A 163 15.22 30.47 -5.32
C ARG A 163 16.56 30.54 -4.56
N HIS A 164 17.56 31.26 -5.10
CA HIS A 164 18.83 31.45 -4.41
C HIS A 164 18.66 32.33 -3.15
N ILE A 165 17.98 33.46 -3.28
CA ILE A 165 17.75 34.39 -2.16
C ILE A 165 17.07 33.70 -0.98
N THR A 166 16.05 32.88 -1.25
CA THR A 166 15.36 32.10 -0.22
C THR A 166 16.30 31.08 0.46
N ARG A 167 17.09 30.35 -0.33
CA ARG A 167 18.06 29.37 0.21
C ARG A 167 19.20 30.05 0.97
N GLU A 168 19.65 31.20 0.53
CA GLU A 168 20.69 31.96 1.19
C GLU A 168 20.24 32.44 2.57
N ARG A 169 18.97 32.86 2.72
CA ARG A 169 18.40 33.23 4.04
C ARG A 169 18.43 32.08 5.02
N VAL A 170 18.00 30.89 4.59
CA VAL A 170 18.01 29.69 5.44
C VAL A 170 19.43 29.25 5.76
N TYR A 171 20.34 29.36 4.79
CA TYR A 171 21.75 29.05 4.97
C TYR A 171 22.40 29.96 6.02
N ASN A 172 22.15 31.28 5.93
CA ASN A 172 22.66 32.25 6.88
C ASN A 172 22.09 32.01 8.30
N TYR A 173 20.79 31.72 8.40
CA TYR A 173 20.18 31.31 9.66
C TYR A 173 20.80 30.02 10.23
N LYS A 174 21.08 29.02 9.38
CA LYS A 174 21.78 27.80 9.80
C LYS A 174 23.16 28.12 10.40
N ILE A 175 23.93 28.96 9.75
CA ILE A 175 25.25 29.36 10.25
C ILE A 175 25.11 30.08 11.59
N ALA A 176 24.17 31.03 11.68
CA ALA A 176 23.90 31.76 12.91
C ALA A 176 23.45 30.82 14.04
N LEU A 177 22.62 29.85 13.75
CA LEU A 177 22.16 28.84 14.72
C LEU A 177 23.32 27.96 15.19
N LEU A 178 24.15 27.44 14.29
CA LEU A 178 25.33 26.64 14.64
C LEU A 178 26.30 27.45 15.49
N THR A 179 26.47 28.76 15.19
CA THR A 179 27.27 29.67 15.99
C THR A 179 26.67 29.86 17.38
N SER A 180 25.34 29.99 17.48
CA SER A 180 24.66 30.13 18.77
C SER A 180 24.70 28.85 19.64
N GLN A 181 24.87 27.65 19.03
CA GLN A 181 25.04 26.41 19.78
C GLN A 181 26.42 26.26 20.44
N ALA A 182 27.39 27.04 20.00
CA ALA A 182 28.70 27.09 20.65
C ALA A 182 28.67 27.99 21.88
N ASN A 183 29.52 27.71 22.84
CA ASN A 183 29.79 28.66 23.93
C ASN A 183 30.48 29.89 23.35
N GLN A 184 30.04 31.06 23.79
CA GLN A 184 30.48 32.33 23.19
C GLN A 184 30.81 33.36 24.28
N ARG A 185 31.72 34.28 23.93
CA ARG A 185 32.00 35.51 24.71
C ARG A 185 32.25 35.24 26.20
N GLY A 186 32.95 34.14 26.50
CA GLY A 186 33.25 33.79 27.88
C GLY A 186 32.07 33.28 28.69
N VAL A 187 30.99 32.80 28.06
CA VAL A 187 29.88 32.13 28.74
C VAL A 187 29.80 30.67 28.31
N GLU A 188 29.76 29.80 29.30
CA GLU A 188 29.57 28.34 29.12
C GLU A 188 28.19 27.94 29.63
N VAL A 189 27.37 27.37 28.75
CA VAL A 189 26.08 26.76 29.09
C VAL A 189 26.25 25.25 29.18
N SER A 190 25.79 24.67 30.30
CA SER A 190 25.86 23.22 30.49
C SER A 190 25.03 22.44 29.46
N GLY A 191 25.36 21.17 29.28
CA GLY A 191 24.85 20.33 28.19
C GLY A 191 25.77 20.33 26.96
N SER A 192 25.77 19.27 26.18
CA SER A 192 26.62 19.20 24.99
C SER A 192 26.10 20.13 23.91
N GLN A 193 26.97 20.59 23.02
CA GLN A 193 26.55 21.34 21.84
C GLN A 193 25.59 20.55 20.96
N ASN A 194 25.61 19.21 21.05
CA ASN A 194 24.72 18.28 20.34
C ASN A 194 23.33 18.13 20.99
N GLY A 195 23.11 18.78 22.16
CA GLY A 195 21.81 18.85 22.82
C GLY A 195 21.73 18.22 24.20
N ILE A 196 20.61 18.44 24.84
CA ILE A 196 20.20 17.90 26.12
C ILE A 196 19.18 16.80 25.84
N ASP A 197 19.53 15.56 26.19
CA ASP A 197 18.65 14.42 26.03
C ASP A 197 18.01 14.09 27.38
N LEU A 198 16.69 14.23 27.47
CA LEU A 198 15.91 13.92 28.66
C LEU A 198 15.52 12.44 28.75
N GLY A 199 15.94 11.62 27.75
CA GLY A 199 15.72 10.18 27.74
C GLY A 199 14.34 9.75 27.27
N THR A 200 14.03 8.48 27.61
CA THR A 200 12.76 7.85 27.24
C THR A 200 11.83 7.81 28.44
N HIS A 201 10.59 8.23 28.24
CA HIS A 201 9.54 8.32 29.25
C HIS A 201 8.39 7.39 28.89
N SER A 202 7.65 6.88 29.89
CA SER A 202 6.41 6.16 29.69
C SER A 202 5.25 7.15 29.46
N PRO A 203 4.28 6.82 28.59
CA PRO A 203 3.07 7.64 28.44
C PRO A 203 2.23 7.78 29.70
N THR A 204 2.44 6.88 30.65
CA THR A 204 1.79 6.89 31.98
C THR A 204 2.55 7.70 33.04
N ASP A 205 3.76 8.15 32.70
CA ASP A 205 4.53 9.00 33.60
C ASP A 205 3.85 10.38 33.70
N LEU A 206 3.20 10.60 34.82
CA LEU A 206 2.58 11.89 35.16
C LEU A 206 3.60 12.84 35.79
N ASP A 207 4.76 12.34 36.17
CA ASP A 207 5.81 13.11 36.81
C ASP A 207 6.61 13.91 35.79
N THR A 208 6.80 15.19 36.09
CA THR A 208 7.60 16.07 35.27
C THR A 208 9.09 15.78 35.49
N THR A 209 9.80 15.39 34.43
CA THR A 209 11.25 15.22 34.48
C THR A 209 11.92 16.58 34.59
N LEU A 210 12.74 16.78 35.60
CA LEU A 210 13.47 18.03 35.90
C LEU A 210 14.96 17.83 35.63
N THR A 211 15.55 18.73 34.83
CA THR A 211 16.99 18.79 34.60
C THR A 211 17.52 20.20 34.87
N THR A 212 18.60 20.29 35.65
CA THR A 212 19.22 21.53 35.98
C THR A 212 20.24 21.95 34.93
N ILE A 213 20.06 23.11 34.33
CA ILE A 213 20.96 23.70 33.34
C ILE A 213 21.63 24.96 33.94
N SER A 214 22.93 25.05 33.83
CA SER A 214 23.70 26.18 34.31
C SER A 214 24.33 26.98 33.17
N ALA A 215 24.31 28.29 33.28
CA ALA A 215 25.13 29.18 32.47
C ALA A 215 26.19 29.84 33.37
N LYS A 216 27.49 29.62 33.09
CA LYS A 216 28.64 30.07 33.87
C LYS A 216 29.42 31.11 33.07
N CYS A 217 29.76 32.22 33.71
CA CYS A 217 30.69 33.21 33.17
C CYS A 217 32.14 32.78 33.45
N VAL A 218 32.87 32.35 32.41
CA VAL A 218 34.29 32.01 32.46
C VAL A 218 35.17 33.17 31.93
N GLY A 219 34.53 34.18 31.37
CA GLY A 219 35.17 35.44 30.92
C GLY A 219 35.57 36.36 32.10
N GLN A 220 36.31 37.42 31.80
CA GLN A 220 36.76 38.42 32.82
C GLN A 220 35.73 39.51 33.08
N THR A 221 34.76 39.71 32.19
CA THR A 221 33.70 40.73 32.31
C THR A 221 32.38 40.11 32.70
N PRO A 222 31.55 40.80 33.54
CA PRO A 222 30.22 40.34 33.88
C PRO A 222 29.30 40.30 32.66
N VAL A 223 28.40 39.28 32.63
CA VAL A 223 27.42 39.13 31.56
C VAL A 223 26.02 39.14 32.13
N SER A 224 25.11 39.93 31.55
CA SER A 224 23.72 39.97 31.94
C SER A 224 22.91 38.93 31.16
N VAL A 225 22.17 38.07 31.90
CA VAL A 225 21.19 37.16 31.32
C VAL A 225 19.87 37.91 31.20
N LEU A 226 19.42 38.12 29.99
CA LEU A 226 18.19 38.89 29.74
C LEU A 226 16.98 37.97 29.75
N HIS A 227 17.07 36.83 29.08
CA HIS A 227 15.99 35.83 28.97
C HIS A 227 16.54 34.41 28.94
N VAL A 228 15.80 33.48 29.53
CA VAL A 228 15.96 32.05 29.35
C VAL A 228 14.58 31.43 29.04
N ARG A 229 14.46 30.76 27.92
CA ARG A 229 13.16 30.27 27.43
C ARG A 229 13.32 29.09 26.47
N THR A 230 12.21 28.40 26.14
CA THR A 230 12.18 27.45 25.03
C THR A 230 11.74 28.15 23.75
N SER A 231 12.22 27.68 22.57
CA SER A 231 11.86 28.28 21.29
C SER A 231 10.36 28.24 21.03
N SER A 232 9.69 27.16 21.46
CA SER A 232 8.23 26.99 21.36
C SER A 232 7.44 28.00 22.18
N SER A 233 8.03 28.56 23.24
CA SER A 233 7.36 29.54 24.11
C SER A 233 7.30 30.97 23.53
N VAL A 234 8.01 31.22 22.45
CA VAL A 234 8.15 32.59 21.84
C VAL A 234 7.16 32.79 20.69
N GLY A 235 6.55 31.76 20.18
CA GLY A 235 5.64 31.80 19.03
C GLY A 235 4.19 31.66 19.45
N LEU A 236 3.42 32.77 19.38
CA LEU A 236 1.98 32.73 19.55
C LEU A 236 1.28 32.07 18.36
N ARG A 237 1.28 30.75 18.33
CA ARG A 237 0.30 29.99 17.55
C ARG A 237 -0.37 28.93 18.43
N PRO A 238 -1.70 28.89 18.51
CA PRO A 238 -2.42 28.03 19.45
C PRO A 238 -2.38 26.52 19.17
N ASN A 239 -1.66 26.03 18.13
CA ASN A 239 -1.77 24.67 17.63
C ASN A 239 -0.47 23.87 17.54
N PHE A 240 0.65 24.34 18.04
CA PHE A 240 1.88 23.56 18.15
C PHE A 240 2.07 23.03 19.57
N GLN A 241 2.67 21.84 19.72
CA GLN A 241 2.98 21.12 20.97
C GLN A 241 3.34 22.07 22.14
N LEU A 242 2.40 22.91 22.51
CA LEU A 242 2.57 23.98 23.50
C LEU A 242 2.81 23.33 24.85
N GLY A 243 4.00 23.52 25.38
CA GLY A 243 4.26 23.38 26.78
C GLY A 243 4.75 22.01 27.26
N CYS A 244 5.21 21.10 26.38
CA CYS A 244 5.88 19.87 26.85
C CYS A 244 7.23 20.20 27.51
N PHE A 245 7.96 21.20 27.01
CA PHE A 245 9.18 21.71 27.65
C PHE A 245 8.91 23.06 28.25
N THR A 246 9.22 23.22 29.53
CA THR A 246 9.07 24.50 30.25
C THR A 246 10.34 24.81 31.04
N VAL A 247 10.63 26.09 31.22
CA VAL A 247 11.79 26.57 32.01
C VAL A 247 11.25 27.24 33.26
N SER A 248 11.83 26.93 34.41
CA SER A 248 11.49 27.61 35.66
C SER A 248 11.81 29.12 35.58
N THR A 249 10.90 29.94 36.10
CA THR A 249 11.09 31.39 36.18
C THR A 249 12.22 31.71 37.15
N VAL A 250 13.30 32.29 36.63
CA VAL A 250 14.35 32.92 37.41
C VAL A 250 14.10 34.44 37.35
N THR A 251 14.39 35.14 38.39
CA THR A 251 14.28 36.63 38.38
C THR A 251 15.27 37.19 37.37
N LEU A 252 14.77 37.61 36.22
CA LEU A 252 15.55 38.16 35.13
C LEU A 252 15.18 39.65 34.92
N PRO A 253 16.10 40.50 34.49
CA PRO A 253 17.50 40.22 34.14
C PRO A 253 18.41 39.96 35.35
N ALA A 254 19.35 39.05 35.23
CA ALA A 254 20.33 38.69 36.24
C ALA A 254 21.76 38.87 35.71
N SER A 255 22.68 39.40 36.52
CA SER A 255 24.08 39.56 36.14
C SER A 255 24.90 38.36 36.65
N ILE A 256 25.69 37.74 35.78
CA ILE A 256 26.64 36.71 36.14
C ILE A 256 28.03 37.32 36.15
N THR A 257 28.60 37.42 37.33
CA THR A 257 30.00 37.86 37.51
C THR A 257 30.98 36.75 37.15
N PRO A 258 32.27 37.10 36.84
CA PRO A 258 33.27 36.10 36.52
C PRO A 258 33.34 34.94 37.51
N ASN A 259 33.45 33.73 37.00
CA ASN A 259 33.45 32.44 37.73
C ASN A 259 32.14 32.05 38.42
N ASN A 260 31.09 32.89 38.37
CA ASN A 260 29.78 32.56 38.91
C ASN A 260 28.88 31.99 37.83
N SER A 261 27.77 31.32 38.25
CA SER A 261 26.79 30.76 37.35
C SER A 261 25.37 31.06 37.81
N ILE A 262 24.45 31.09 36.83
CA ILE A 262 23.01 31.01 37.06
C ILE A 262 22.51 29.64 36.67
N THR A 263 21.54 29.11 37.41
CA THR A 263 20.91 27.83 37.16
C THR A 263 19.43 27.97 36.85
N VAL A 264 18.95 27.22 35.88
CA VAL A 264 17.53 27.13 35.55
C VAL A 264 17.11 25.65 35.53
N GLN A 265 15.87 25.35 35.85
CA GLN A 265 15.34 24.03 35.73
C GLN A 265 14.54 23.91 34.43
N LEU A 266 14.92 22.98 33.62
CA LEU A 266 14.19 22.58 32.42
C LEU A 266 13.31 21.38 32.80
N SER A 267 12.00 21.49 32.51
CA SER A 267 11.04 20.44 32.79
C SER A 267 10.40 19.95 31.51
N PHE A 268 10.15 18.64 31.47
CA PHE A 268 9.44 17.97 30.39
C PHE A 268 8.22 17.23 30.94
N ASN A 269 7.05 17.47 30.34
CA ASN A 269 5.82 16.78 30.66
C ASN A 269 5.15 16.35 29.34
N PRO A 270 5.02 15.03 29.07
CA PRO A 270 4.45 14.52 27.82
C PRO A 270 2.95 14.78 27.67
N GLN A 271 2.23 15.17 28.73
CA GLN A 271 0.77 15.41 28.70
C GLN A 271 -0.03 14.22 28.11
N GLY A 272 0.43 13.00 28.31
CA GLY A 272 -0.19 11.79 27.74
C GLY A 272 0.09 11.56 26.27
N GLN A 273 0.87 12.39 25.63
CA GLN A 273 1.24 12.24 24.22
C GLN A 273 2.41 11.28 24.04
N ARG A 274 2.45 10.59 22.89
CA ARG A 274 3.52 9.65 22.53
C ARG A 274 4.28 10.17 21.32
N GLY A 275 5.56 9.80 21.23
CA GLY A 275 6.41 10.17 20.10
C GLY A 275 7.72 10.83 20.54
N ARG A 276 8.40 11.45 19.59
CA ARG A 276 9.64 12.18 19.79
C ARG A 276 9.34 13.68 19.93
N PHE A 277 9.87 14.28 20.98
CA PHE A 277 9.71 15.69 21.29
C PHE A 277 11.05 16.39 21.16
N GLU A 278 11.08 17.49 20.44
CA GLU A 278 12.27 18.29 20.23
C GLU A 278 11.94 19.78 20.40
N ASP A 279 12.82 20.52 21.08
CA ASP A 279 12.76 21.99 21.24
C ASP A 279 14.18 22.54 21.38
N ARG A 280 14.30 23.82 21.61
CA ARG A 280 15.58 24.50 21.89
C ARG A 280 15.44 25.37 23.11
N LEU A 281 16.38 25.20 24.03
CA LEU A 281 16.58 26.09 25.15
C LEU A 281 17.45 27.29 24.70
N GLU A 282 16.95 28.49 24.86
CA GLU A 282 17.58 29.76 24.43
C GLU A 282 17.98 30.59 25.62
N PHE A 283 19.26 30.96 25.71
CA PHE A 283 19.80 31.97 26.60
C PHE A 283 20.08 33.26 25.81
N VAL A 284 19.42 34.34 26.13
CA VAL A 284 19.69 35.65 25.57
C VAL A 284 20.51 36.44 26.58
N LEU A 285 21.71 36.82 26.18
CA LEU A 285 22.76 37.35 27.03
C LEU A 285 23.22 38.72 26.49
N ARG A 286 23.76 39.57 27.36
CA ARG A 286 24.32 40.86 27.01
C ARG A 286 25.65 41.10 27.74
N ASP A 287 26.66 41.51 27.00
CA ASP A 287 27.93 42.01 27.48
C ASP A 287 28.17 43.44 26.95
N ASP A 288 29.38 44.00 27.18
CA ASP A 288 29.76 45.33 26.71
C ASP A 288 29.79 45.44 25.18
N ALA A 289 29.96 44.33 24.46
CA ALA A 289 29.99 44.30 23.01
C ALA A 289 28.58 44.12 22.39
N GLY A 290 27.52 43.97 23.22
CA GLY A 290 26.14 43.86 22.77
C GLY A 290 25.44 42.56 23.16
N THR A 291 24.23 42.35 22.60
CA THR A 291 23.38 41.18 22.89
C THR A 291 23.72 40.02 21.98
N PHE A 292 23.77 38.81 22.55
CA PHE A 292 24.03 37.56 21.84
C PHE A 292 23.19 36.39 22.39
N GLY A 293 23.14 35.27 21.70
CA GLY A 293 22.36 34.11 22.11
C GLY A 293 23.19 32.83 22.18
N ILE A 294 22.94 32.01 23.20
CA ILE A 294 23.45 30.64 23.28
C ILE A 294 22.25 29.70 23.31
N THR A 295 22.26 28.70 22.45
CA THR A 295 21.18 27.73 22.35
C THR A 295 21.64 26.31 22.66
N ARG A 296 20.72 25.50 23.19
CA ARG A 296 20.89 24.03 23.34
C ARG A 296 19.68 23.29 22.78
N PRO A 297 19.83 22.40 21.81
CA PRO A 297 18.77 21.51 21.42
C PRO A 297 18.33 20.65 22.60
N VAL A 298 17.02 20.41 22.73
CA VAL A 298 16.44 19.58 23.79
C VAL A 298 15.59 18.51 23.14
N LYS A 299 15.70 17.27 23.58
CA LYS A 299 14.91 16.15 23.07
C LYS A 299 14.46 15.21 24.18
N ALA A 300 13.30 14.60 23.97
CA ALA A 300 12.73 13.53 24.80
C ALA A 300 11.95 12.55 23.90
N VAL A 301 11.86 11.31 24.33
CA VAL A 301 11.07 10.28 23.66
C VAL A 301 10.03 9.72 24.62
N VAL A 302 8.80 9.59 24.19
CA VAL A 302 7.71 9.01 24.99
C VAL A 302 7.25 7.72 24.32
N GLU A 303 7.60 6.59 24.92
CA GLU A 303 7.24 5.25 24.45
C GLU A 303 7.12 4.28 25.63
N ASN A 304 6.48 3.13 25.41
CA ASN A 304 6.41 2.11 26.47
C ASN A 304 7.80 1.50 26.74
N ALA A 305 8.20 1.44 28.00
CA ALA A 305 9.46 0.84 28.41
C ALA A 305 9.57 -0.61 27.90
N GLY A 306 10.66 -0.95 27.20
CA GLY A 306 10.94 -2.28 26.68
C GLY A 306 10.87 -2.44 25.16
N LEU A 307 10.53 -1.40 24.41
CA LEU A 307 10.46 -1.40 22.94
C LEU A 307 11.79 -1.07 22.26
N ALA A 308 12.91 -1.64 22.70
CA ALA A 308 14.09 -1.70 21.85
C ALA A 308 13.86 -2.70 20.70
N LEU A 309 12.92 -2.39 19.80
CA LEU A 309 12.89 -3.01 18.48
C LEU A 309 14.13 -2.48 17.76
N ALA A 310 15.21 -3.27 17.79
CA ALA A 310 16.50 -2.91 17.25
C ALA A 310 16.31 -2.27 15.88
N ALA A 311 16.79 -1.03 15.72
CA ALA A 311 16.96 -0.43 14.42
C ALA A 311 17.93 -1.33 13.65
N THR A 312 17.39 -2.11 12.74
CA THR A 312 18.17 -3.01 11.90
C THR A 312 18.65 -2.20 10.70
N ALA A 313 19.88 -2.45 10.28
CA ALA A 313 20.45 -1.80 9.10
C ALA A 313 19.49 -1.97 7.90
N PRO A 314 19.31 -0.95 7.04
CA PRO A 314 18.39 -1.04 5.92
C PRO A 314 18.74 -2.24 5.03
N TYR A 315 17.73 -3.00 4.62
CA TYR A 315 17.90 -4.09 3.67
C TYR A 315 18.43 -3.52 2.34
N HIS A 316 19.69 -3.75 2.06
CA HIS A 316 20.32 -3.46 0.78
C HIS A 316 20.34 -4.74 -0.04
N ARG A 317 19.48 -4.84 -1.04
CA ARG A 317 19.61 -5.88 -2.05
C ARG A 317 20.73 -5.49 -3.00
N ALA A 318 21.79 -6.28 -3.05
CA ALA A 318 22.81 -6.12 -4.07
C ALA A 318 22.16 -6.30 -5.45
N ARG A 319 22.03 -5.23 -6.23
CA ARG A 319 21.69 -5.29 -7.65
C ARG A 319 22.95 -5.75 -8.41
N TRP A 320 23.09 -7.03 -8.57
CA TRP A 320 24.06 -7.56 -9.50
C TRP A 320 23.55 -7.31 -10.92
N ALA A 321 24.37 -6.68 -11.75
CA ALA A 321 24.15 -6.65 -13.19
C ALA A 321 24.34 -8.08 -13.68
N ARG A 322 23.24 -8.82 -13.88
CA ARG A 322 23.30 -10.21 -14.33
C ARG A 322 23.63 -10.24 -15.81
N GLU A 323 24.53 -11.13 -16.16
CA GLU A 323 24.74 -11.49 -17.55
C GLU A 323 23.47 -12.14 -18.13
N PRO A 324 23.17 -11.92 -19.41
CA PRO A 324 22.06 -12.60 -20.07
C PRO A 324 22.21 -14.11 -19.93
N GLU A 325 21.13 -14.80 -19.56
CA GLU A 325 21.11 -16.28 -19.51
C GLU A 325 21.69 -16.86 -20.80
N ALA A 326 22.58 -17.85 -20.69
CA ALA A 326 23.14 -18.52 -21.84
C ALA A 326 22.06 -19.06 -22.76
N LYS A 327 22.18 -18.81 -24.08
CA LYS A 327 21.14 -19.13 -25.07
C LYS A 327 20.86 -20.62 -25.20
N ASN A 328 21.74 -21.50 -24.71
CA ASN A 328 21.63 -22.96 -24.81
C ASN A 328 21.76 -23.59 -23.43
N GLN A 329 20.73 -23.45 -22.59
CA GLN A 329 20.69 -24.16 -21.32
C GLN A 329 20.26 -25.61 -21.51
N GLU A 330 21.01 -26.54 -20.94
CA GLU A 330 20.61 -27.93 -20.77
C GLU A 330 19.88 -28.06 -19.43
N ILE A 331 18.58 -28.32 -19.46
CA ILE A 331 17.74 -28.43 -18.27
C ILE A 331 17.45 -29.89 -17.99
N ILE A 332 17.93 -30.37 -16.85
CA ILE A 332 17.64 -31.71 -16.36
C ILE A 332 16.42 -31.63 -15.44
N GLU A 333 15.29 -32.14 -15.90
CA GLU A 333 14.02 -32.13 -15.15
C GLU A 333 13.85 -33.45 -14.37
N LEU A 334 13.07 -33.36 -13.27
CA LEU A 334 12.59 -34.53 -12.57
C LEU A 334 11.72 -35.38 -13.52
N GLU A 335 11.94 -36.68 -13.54
CA GLU A 335 11.10 -37.60 -14.33
C GLU A 335 9.64 -37.41 -13.90
N ARG A 336 8.74 -37.10 -14.85
CA ARG A 336 7.32 -36.97 -14.56
C ARG A 336 6.80 -38.31 -14.06
N GLU A 337 6.21 -38.36 -12.89
CA GLU A 337 5.37 -39.51 -12.52
C GLU A 337 4.34 -39.68 -13.65
N ARG A 338 4.35 -40.88 -14.28
CA ARG A 338 3.34 -41.22 -15.29
C ARG A 338 1.99 -41.09 -14.62
N GLU A 339 1.18 -40.15 -15.06
CA GLU A 339 -0.23 -40.14 -14.67
C GLU A 339 -0.81 -41.51 -15.09
N PRO A 340 -1.58 -42.18 -14.23
CA PRO A 340 -2.29 -43.40 -14.64
C PRO A 340 -3.00 -43.09 -15.95
N GLU A 341 -2.85 -43.95 -16.94
CA GLU A 341 -3.57 -43.89 -18.21
C GLU A 341 -5.06 -44.03 -17.93
N ASP A 342 -5.69 -42.91 -17.60
CA ASP A 342 -7.13 -42.85 -17.42
C ASP A 342 -7.77 -42.71 -18.80
N VAL A 343 -8.53 -43.74 -19.19
CA VAL A 343 -9.10 -43.96 -20.52
C VAL A 343 -10.31 -43.03 -20.74
N GLY A 344 -10.20 -41.76 -20.48
CA GLY A 344 -11.18 -40.73 -20.79
C GLY A 344 -10.81 -39.93 -22.03
N ARG A 345 -11.80 -39.46 -22.79
CA ARG A 345 -11.61 -38.52 -23.88
C ARG A 345 -11.12 -37.19 -23.32
N ARG A 346 -9.81 -37.10 -23.07
CA ARG A 346 -9.21 -35.80 -22.69
C ARG A 346 -9.13 -34.90 -23.92
N ARG A 347 -9.65 -33.68 -23.78
CA ARG A 347 -9.38 -32.67 -24.79
C ARG A 347 -7.89 -32.28 -24.76
N PRO A 348 -7.33 -31.77 -25.88
CA PRO A 348 -5.88 -31.48 -25.97
C PRO A 348 -5.38 -30.69 -24.78
N GLU A 349 -4.17 -31.00 -24.32
CA GLU A 349 -3.49 -30.25 -23.27
C GLU A 349 -3.46 -28.72 -23.58
N LEU A 350 -3.43 -27.94 -22.55
CA LEU A 350 -3.18 -26.51 -22.64
C LEU A 350 -1.95 -26.23 -23.50
N LYS A 351 -2.16 -25.71 -24.70
CA LYS A 351 -1.04 -25.32 -25.57
C LYS A 351 -0.14 -24.33 -24.82
N VAL A 352 1.16 -24.54 -24.96
CA VAL A 352 2.16 -23.58 -24.51
C VAL A 352 2.15 -22.44 -25.53
N GLU A 353 1.41 -21.39 -25.24
CA GLU A 353 1.53 -20.15 -26.00
C GLU A 353 2.57 -19.26 -25.31
N PRO A 354 3.75 -19.09 -25.91
CA PRO A 354 4.77 -18.20 -25.36
C PRO A 354 4.30 -16.75 -25.49
N ILE A 355 4.69 -15.91 -24.55
CA ILE A 355 4.46 -14.47 -24.67
C ILE A 355 5.09 -14.01 -26.01
N PRO A 356 4.35 -13.27 -26.85
CA PRO A 356 4.85 -12.80 -28.14
C PRO A 356 6.19 -12.06 -28.00
N LYS A 357 7.13 -12.34 -28.91
CA LYS A 357 8.48 -11.71 -28.88
C LYS A 357 8.40 -10.19 -28.87
N GLU A 358 7.48 -9.64 -29.64
CA GLU A 358 7.27 -8.20 -29.73
C GLU A 358 6.81 -7.58 -28.42
N THR A 359 5.91 -8.27 -27.70
CA THR A 359 5.48 -7.88 -26.35
C THR A 359 6.66 -7.86 -25.38
N LYS A 360 7.51 -8.90 -25.40
CA LYS A 360 8.72 -8.96 -24.55
C LYS A 360 9.72 -7.85 -24.89
N GLN A 361 9.90 -7.52 -26.15
CA GLN A 361 10.80 -6.45 -26.59
C GLN A 361 10.32 -5.07 -26.15
N LEU A 362 9.03 -4.79 -26.30
CA LEU A 362 8.46 -3.52 -25.90
C LEU A 362 8.48 -3.35 -24.38
N LEU A 363 8.01 -4.36 -23.63
CA LEU A 363 7.90 -4.30 -22.18
C LEU A 363 9.25 -4.47 -21.45
N GLY A 364 10.29 -4.95 -22.13
CA GLY A 364 11.65 -5.04 -21.58
C GLY A 364 12.38 -3.70 -21.47
N GLN A 365 11.81 -2.62 -21.99
CA GLN A 365 12.31 -1.25 -21.86
C GLN A 365 11.74 -0.61 -20.58
N SER A 366 12.32 0.50 -20.12
CA SER A 366 11.81 1.21 -18.95
C SER A 366 10.37 1.67 -19.17
N ALA A 367 9.51 1.47 -18.18
CA ALA A 367 8.12 1.90 -18.27
C ALA A 367 8.03 3.44 -18.41
N SER A 368 7.37 3.91 -19.46
CA SER A 368 7.11 5.31 -19.74
C SER A 368 5.67 5.45 -20.28
N GLU A 369 5.13 6.65 -20.27
CA GLU A 369 3.82 6.92 -20.90
C GLU A 369 3.82 6.58 -22.39
N ASP A 370 4.92 6.85 -23.08
CA ASP A 370 5.14 6.44 -24.46
C ASP A 370 5.03 4.92 -24.63
N GLN A 371 5.41 4.14 -23.62
CA GLN A 371 5.31 2.69 -23.67
C GLN A 371 3.86 2.20 -23.58
N ILE A 372 3.03 2.85 -22.74
CA ILE A 372 1.60 2.52 -22.62
C ILE A 372 0.87 2.85 -23.93
N SER A 373 1.10 4.05 -24.48
CA SER A 373 0.51 4.44 -25.77
C SER A 373 0.97 3.53 -26.90
N THR A 374 2.28 3.24 -27.00
CA THR A 374 2.84 2.34 -28.00
C THR A 374 2.28 0.92 -27.87
N PHE A 375 2.08 0.43 -26.63
CA PHE A 375 1.48 -0.89 -26.40
C PHE A 375 0.03 -0.92 -26.88
N ARG A 376 -0.76 0.12 -26.57
CA ARG A 376 -2.14 0.28 -27.02
C ARG A 376 -2.20 0.27 -28.56
N ASP A 377 -1.45 1.14 -29.20
CA ASP A 377 -1.49 1.33 -30.65
C ASP A 377 -1.04 0.09 -31.43
N ARG A 378 -0.16 -0.72 -30.84
CA ARG A 378 0.40 -1.90 -31.52
C ARG A 378 -0.39 -3.17 -31.32
N PHE A 379 -0.96 -3.37 -30.14
CA PHE A 379 -1.57 -4.65 -29.74
C PHE A 379 -3.09 -4.60 -29.61
N PHE A 380 -3.66 -3.41 -29.43
CA PHE A 380 -5.10 -3.31 -29.33
C PHE A 380 -5.73 -3.23 -30.72
N PRO A 381 -6.91 -3.83 -30.90
CA PRO A 381 -7.68 -3.68 -32.11
C PRO A 381 -8.16 -2.23 -32.25
N ALA A 382 -8.16 -1.71 -33.50
CA ALA A 382 -8.59 -0.34 -33.81
C ALA A 382 -10.06 -0.08 -33.42
N GLU A 383 -10.90 -1.11 -33.48
CA GLU A 383 -12.33 -1.06 -33.13
C GLU A 383 -12.55 -1.09 -31.60
N GLY A 384 -11.48 -1.16 -30.81
CA GLY A 384 -11.55 -1.28 -29.37
C GLY A 384 -12.06 -2.65 -28.89
N LEU A 385 -12.69 -2.68 -27.72
CA LEU A 385 -13.19 -3.91 -27.09
C LEU A 385 -14.61 -4.22 -27.58
N THR A 386 -14.74 -5.24 -28.44
CA THR A 386 -16.00 -5.75 -29.00
C THR A 386 -16.09 -7.28 -28.85
N VAL A 387 -17.18 -7.91 -29.27
CA VAL A 387 -17.31 -9.39 -29.27
C VAL A 387 -16.23 -10.04 -30.12
N ASP A 388 -15.95 -9.49 -31.30
CA ASP A 388 -15.00 -10.03 -32.27
C ASP A 388 -13.56 -9.81 -31.83
N THR A 389 -13.27 -8.66 -31.23
CA THR A 389 -11.92 -8.29 -30.77
C THR A 389 -11.61 -8.73 -29.36
N TYR A 390 -12.57 -9.31 -28.63
CA TYR A 390 -12.50 -9.68 -27.22
C TYR A 390 -11.27 -10.53 -26.87
N GLN A 391 -11.00 -11.54 -27.71
CA GLN A 391 -9.84 -12.41 -27.50
C GLN A 391 -8.52 -11.62 -27.62
N GLN A 392 -8.36 -10.86 -28.70
CA GLN A 392 -7.13 -10.11 -28.97
C GLN A 392 -6.85 -9.10 -27.87
N TYR A 393 -7.89 -8.33 -27.49
CA TYR A 393 -7.79 -7.29 -26.47
C TYR A 393 -7.29 -7.85 -25.13
N TRP A 394 -8.01 -8.83 -24.60
CA TRP A 394 -7.67 -9.39 -23.28
C TRP A 394 -6.42 -10.25 -23.28
N SER A 395 -6.14 -11.00 -24.38
CA SER A 395 -4.91 -11.80 -24.45
C SER A 395 -3.67 -10.91 -24.44
N SER A 396 -3.72 -9.73 -25.06
CA SER A 396 -2.60 -8.77 -25.04
C SER A 396 -2.29 -8.32 -23.61
N LEU A 397 -3.31 -7.98 -22.83
CA LEU A 397 -3.15 -7.57 -21.43
C LEU A 397 -2.70 -8.74 -20.51
N VAL A 398 -3.22 -9.95 -20.74
CA VAL A 398 -2.78 -11.15 -20.01
C VAL A 398 -1.31 -11.45 -20.31
N HIS A 399 -0.84 -11.26 -21.54
CA HIS A 399 0.58 -11.42 -21.86
C HIS A 399 1.45 -10.37 -21.18
N ALA A 400 0.99 -9.12 -21.08
CA ALA A 400 1.71 -8.06 -20.37
C ALA A 400 1.82 -8.37 -18.85
N GLU A 401 0.75 -8.83 -18.25
CA GLU A 401 0.74 -9.25 -16.84
C GLU A 401 1.62 -10.48 -16.60
N HIS A 402 1.57 -11.45 -17.50
CA HIS A 402 2.43 -12.64 -17.47
C HIS A 402 3.92 -12.26 -17.53
N PHE A 403 4.27 -11.36 -18.44
CA PHE A 403 5.65 -10.87 -18.58
C PHE A 403 6.13 -10.15 -17.32
N GLN A 404 5.28 -9.28 -16.75
CA GLN A 404 5.62 -8.59 -15.50
C GLN A 404 5.81 -9.58 -14.35
N ALA A 405 4.94 -10.60 -14.26
CA ALA A 405 5.09 -11.64 -13.24
C ALA A 405 6.41 -12.44 -13.39
N GLU A 406 6.86 -12.70 -14.64
CA GLU A 406 8.18 -13.29 -14.89
C GLU A 406 9.32 -12.38 -14.40
N ILE A 407 9.24 -11.07 -14.66
CA ILE A 407 10.24 -10.09 -14.21
C ILE A 407 10.25 -9.98 -12.69
N ASP A 408 9.09 -9.83 -12.08
CA ASP A 408 8.96 -9.69 -10.62
C ASP A 408 9.53 -10.92 -9.90
N LEU A 409 9.35 -12.10 -10.46
CA LEU A 409 9.89 -13.33 -9.88
C LEU A 409 11.41 -13.42 -10.02
N LYS A 410 11.99 -13.00 -11.15
CA LYS A 410 13.45 -12.96 -11.38
C LYS A 410 14.18 -12.07 -10.39
N VAL A 411 13.50 -11.08 -9.83
CA VAL A 411 14.07 -10.22 -8.78
C VAL A 411 14.48 -11.05 -7.56
N PHE A 412 13.91 -12.23 -7.33
CA PHE A 412 14.19 -13.11 -6.20
C PHE A 412 15.22 -14.20 -6.48
N ASP A 413 15.73 -14.30 -7.70
CA ASP A 413 16.81 -15.21 -8.02
C ASP A 413 18.03 -14.98 -7.12
N MET A 414 18.72 -16.02 -6.76
CA MET A 414 19.87 -15.98 -5.83
C MET A 414 21.09 -16.61 -6.48
N ASP A 415 22.26 -16.10 -6.14
CA ASP A 415 23.55 -16.63 -6.57
C ASP A 415 24.36 -16.99 -5.32
N ASP A 416 25.27 -17.95 -5.45
CA ASP A 416 26.20 -18.39 -4.39
C ASP A 416 25.51 -18.85 -3.09
N VAL A 417 24.38 -19.54 -3.16
CA VAL A 417 23.64 -20.00 -1.98
C VAL A 417 23.92 -21.46 -1.64
N PRO A 418 24.02 -21.81 -0.34
CA PRO A 418 24.16 -23.20 0.07
C PRO A 418 22.82 -23.93 0.06
N LEU A 419 22.86 -25.25 -0.15
CA LEU A 419 21.73 -26.16 0.05
C LEU A 419 22.00 -27.10 1.22
N GLN A 420 20.93 -27.49 1.92
CA GLN A 420 21.01 -28.52 2.96
C GLN A 420 20.24 -29.75 2.50
N SER A 421 20.80 -30.94 2.66
CA SER A 421 20.15 -32.18 2.31
C SER A 421 19.35 -32.71 3.51
N THR A 422 18.09 -33.05 3.28
CA THR A 422 17.20 -33.71 4.23
C THR A 422 16.64 -34.97 3.57
N ALA A 423 17.31 -36.11 3.81
CA ALA A 423 16.94 -37.39 3.24
C ALA A 423 16.86 -37.40 1.70
N ARG A 424 15.68 -37.17 1.12
CA ARG A 424 15.45 -37.13 -0.33
C ARG A 424 15.20 -35.74 -0.88
N LEU A 425 15.07 -34.75 0.00
CA LEU A 425 14.75 -33.38 -0.35
C LEU A 425 15.94 -32.45 -0.03
N TYR A 426 15.95 -31.30 -0.68
CA TYR A 426 16.97 -30.28 -0.49
C TYR A 426 16.31 -29.01 0.04
N GLN A 427 16.78 -28.53 1.17
CA GLN A 427 16.29 -27.33 1.81
C GLN A 427 17.05 -26.14 1.29
N LEU A 428 16.32 -25.15 0.79
CA LEU A 428 16.81 -23.85 0.36
C LEU A 428 16.19 -22.76 1.22
N ALA A 429 17.02 -21.95 1.88
CA ALA A 429 16.57 -20.75 2.58
C ALA A 429 16.25 -19.65 1.56
N VAL A 430 15.03 -19.09 1.60
CA VAL A 430 14.58 -18.08 0.68
C VAL A 430 14.20 -16.81 1.45
N PRO A 431 15.02 -15.76 1.39
CA PRO A 431 14.69 -14.47 2.02
C PRO A 431 13.37 -13.90 1.51
N GLY A 432 12.49 -13.49 2.40
CA GLY A 432 11.19 -12.94 2.05
C GLY A 432 10.09 -13.98 1.75
N LEU A 433 10.37 -15.28 1.84
CA LEU A 433 9.38 -16.34 1.60
C LEU A 433 8.16 -16.22 2.53
N ALA A 434 8.40 -15.91 3.79
CA ALA A 434 7.34 -15.70 4.78
C ALA A 434 6.45 -14.49 4.47
N GLU A 435 6.93 -13.55 3.67
CA GLU A 435 6.17 -12.42 3.12
C GLU A 435 5.49 -12.74 1.79
N LYS A 436 5.56 -14.02 1.36
CA LYS A 436 5.14 -14.46 0.02
C LYS A 436 5.84 -13.68 -1.11
N ARG A 437 7.10 -13.33 -0.88
CA ARG A 437 8.00 -12.63 -1.82
C ARG A 437 9.38 -13.29 -1.85
N PRO A 438 9.62 -14.23 -2.76
CA PRO A 438 8.73 -14.71 -3.83
C PRO A 438 7.52 -15.46 -3.30
N SER A 439 6.42 -15.44 -4.08
CA SER A 439 5.29 -16.31 -3.84
C SER A 439 5.62 -17.67 -4.43
N VAL A 440 6.06 -18.58 -3.59
CA VAL A 440 6.35 -19.98 -3.96
C VAL A 440 5.27 -20.86 -3.36
N LEU A 441 4.79 -21.83 -4.13
CA LEU A 441 3.77 -22.80 -3.72
C LEU A 441 4.30 -24.23 -3.87
N LYS A 442 3.68 -25.17 -3.14
CA LYS A 442 3.91 -26.61 -3.36
C LYS A 442 3.58 -26.97 -4.82
N GLY A 443 4.51 -27.60 -5.51
CA GLY A 443 4.40 -27.93 -6.92
C GLY A 443 5.04 -26.91 -7.88
N ASP A 444 5.49 -25.76 -7.40
CA ASP A 444 6.25 -24.83 -8.22
C ASP A 444 7.65 -25.37 -8.55
N ARG A 445 8.27 -24.79 -9.55
CA ARG A 445 9.55 -25.22 -10.07
C ARG A 445 10.64 -24.21 -9.73
N ILE A 446 11.80 -24.74 -9.36
CA ILE A 446 13.00 -23.95 -9.10
C ILE A 446 14.13 -24.56 -9.91
N LYS A 447 14.86 -23.75 -10.67
CA LYS A 447 16.08 -24.16 -11.37
C LYS A 447 17.29 -23.86 -10.51
N ILE A 448 18.21 -24.82 -10.47
CA ILE A 448 19.46 -24.68 -9.71
C ILE A 448 20.64 -25.06 -10.61
N HIS A 449 21.65 -24.22 -10.60
CA HIS A 449 22.92 -24.48 -11.24
C HIS A 449 23.98 -24.76 -10.17
N PRO A 450 24.55 -25.98 -10.10
CA PRO A 450 25.68 -26.29 -9.25
C PRO A 450 26.97 -25.73 -9.87
N HIS A 451 27.78 -24.99 -9.11
CA HIS A 451 29.05 -24.44 -9.59
C HIS A 451 30.09 -25.51 -10.01
N SER A 452 29.88 -26.77 -9.60
CA SER A 452 30.67 -27.91 -10.04
C SER A 452 30.37 -28.38 -11.48
N LYS A 453 29.40 -27.80 -12.16
CA LYS A 453 28.97 -28.14 -13.52
C LYS A 453 29.22 -26.99 -14.49
N PRO A 454 29.27 -27.27 -15.81
CA PRO A 454 29.33 -26.21 -16.82
C PRO A 454 28.16 -25.23 -16.70
N GLU A 455 28.36 -23.95 -16.94
CA GLU A 455 27.38 -22.85 -16.78
C GLU A 455 26.01 -23.07 -17.51
N ASN A 456 25.98 -23.88 -18.55
CA ASN A 456 24.78 -24.21 -19.31
C ASN A 456 23.96 -25.35 -18.70
N VAL A 457 24.45 -26.08 -17.68
CA VAL A 457 23.73 -27.21 -17.09
C VAL A 457 22.95 -26.80 -15.85
N TRP A 458 21.63 -26.92 -15.93
CA TRP A 458 20.69 -26.55 -14.87
C TRP A 458 19.82 -27.74 -14.46
N TYR A 459 19.51 -27.86 -13.19
CA TYR A 459 18.59 -28.86 -12.65
C TYR A 459 17.29 -28.19 -12.24
N GLN A 460 16.17 -28.65 -12.78
CA GLN A 460 14.85 -28.13 -12.41
C GLN A 460 14.17 -29.08 -11.43
N GLY A 461 14.04 -28.60 -10.18
CA GLY A 461 13.36 -29.33 -9.11
C GLY A 461 11.94 -28.84 -8.89
N ILE A 462 11.19 -29.62 -8.11
CA ILE A 462 9.81 -29.36 -7.72
C ILE A 462 9.75 -29.09 -6.21
N VAL A 463 9.10 -28.01 -5.81
CA VAL A 463 8.86 -27.67 -4.41
C VAL A 463 7.87 -28.67 -3.82
N ARG A 464 8.28 -29.43 -2.80
CA ARG A 464 7.44 -30.42 -2.12
C ARG A 464 6.84 -29.90 -0.83
N ALA A 465 7.52 -29.00 -0.12
CA ALA A 465 7.01 -28.36 1.09
C ALA A 465 7.60 -26.95 1.28
N ILE A 466 6.96 -26.18 2.12
CA ILE A 466 7.38 -24.84 2.53
C ILE A 466 7.42 -24.83 4.05
N GLU A 467 8.59 -24.52 4.61
CA GLU A 467 8.83 -24.51 6.06
C GLU A 467 9.38 -23.16 6.50
N GLY A 468 8.51 -22.30 7.00
CA GLY A 468 8.88 -20.98 7.50
C GLY A 468 9.51 -20.10 6.43
N THR A 469 10.85 -20.00 6.44
CA THR A 469 11.63 -19.22 5.46
C THR A 469 12.37 -20.09 4.45
N SER A 470 12.10 -21.39 4.42
CA SER A 470 12.79 -22.37 3.55
C SER A 470 11.82 -23.14 2.69
N VAL A 471 12.27 -23.57 1.53
CA VAL A 471 11.56 -24.49 0.64
C VAL A 471 12.28 -25.83 0.58
N LEU A 472 11.53 -26.93 0.55
CA LEU A 472 12.03 -28.25 0.33
C LEU A 472 11.81 -28.65 -1.13
N ILE A 473 12.90 -28.96 -1.82
CA ILE A 473 12.91 -29.20 -3.27
C ILE A 473 13.36 -30.63 -3.56
N GLU A 474 12.64 -31.27 -4.48
CA GLU A 474 13.06 -32.57 -5.03
C GLU A 474 13.66 -32.38 -6.41
N PHE A 475 14.86 -32.97 -6.64
CA PHE A 475 15.55 -32.93 -7.92
C PHE A 475 15.64 -34.35 -8.53
N HIS A 476 15.98 -34.39 -9.82
CA HIS A 476 16.33 -35.63 -10.51
C HIS A 476 17.48 -36.34 -9.76
N ARG A 477 17.48 -37.67 -9.77
CA ARG A 477 18.49 -38.50 -9.07
C ARG A 477 19.95 -38.22 -9.45
N SER A 478 20.18 -37.64 -10.62
CA SER A 478 21.52 -37.22 -11.07
C SER A 478 21.98 -35.87 -10.52
N PHE A 479 21.21 -35.22 -9.62
CA PHE A 479 21.58 -33.94 -9.05
C PHE A 479 22.86 -34.05 -8.25
N PRO A 480 23.94 -33.31 -8.59
CA PRO A 480 25.23 -33.41 -7.94
C PRO A 480 25.28 -32.58 -6.68
N TYR A 481 24.77 -33.13 -5.59
CA TYR A 481 24.77 -32.43 -4.31
C TYR A 481 26.18 -32.47 -3.67
N ASP A 482 26.65 -31.28 -3.24
CA ASP A 482 27.84 -31.09 -2.45
C ASP A 482 27.49 -30.30 -1.18
N PRO A 483 27.72 -30.82 0.04
CA PRO A 483 27.43 -30.12 1.28
C PRO A 483 28.16 -28.78 1.45
N ALA A 484 29.32 -28.63 0.80
CA ALA A 484 30.11 -27.40 0.82
C ALA A 484 29.93 -26.58 -0.49
N GLY A 485 29.12 -27.09 -1.42
CA GLY A 485 28.88 -26.48 -2.74
C GLY A 485 27.99 -25.24 -2.67
N LEU A 486 28.26 -24.32 -3.59
CA LEU A 486 27.45 -23.14 -3.84
C LEU A 486 26.61 -23.34 -5.12
N TYR A 487 25.44 -22.73 -5.12
CA TYR A 487 24.44 -22.93 -6.16
C TYR A 487 23.81 -21.61 -6.57
N ASP A 488 23.56 -21.46 -7.87
CA ASP A 488 22.74 -20.39 -8.39
C ASP A 488 21.30 -20.85 -8.52
N VAL A 489 20.35 -20.05 -8.06
CA VAL A 489 18.94 -20.38 -7.99
C VAL A 489 18.12 -19.43 -8.84
N ARG A 490 17.22 -19.99 -9.66
CA ARG A 490 16.27 -19.24 -10.50
C ARG A 490 14.86 -19.74 -10.24
N PHE A 491 14.00 -18.82 -9.85
CA PHE A 491 12.58 -19.13 -9.65
C PHE A 491 11.84 -19.18 -10.99
N VAL A 492 11.04 -20.21 -11.18
CA VAL A 492 10.30 -20.43 -12.43
C VAL A 492 8.82 -20.10 -12.18
N LEU A 493 8.29 -19.11 -12.89
CA LEU A 493 6.87 -18.77 -12.81
C LEU A 493 6.02 -19.93 -13.31
N ASN A 494 4.97 -20.28 -12.56
CA ASN A 494 3.96 -21.23 -13.00
C ASN A 494 2.94 -20.51 -13.93
N PRO A 495 3.00 -20.72 -15.25
CA PRO A 495 2.17 -19.97 -16.18
C PRO A 495 0.76 -20.51 -16.35
N VAL A 496 0.36 -21.55 -15.59
CA VAL A 496 -0.90 -22.29 -15.80
C VAL A 496 -2.12 -21.37 -15.74
N THR A 497 -2.17 -20.43 -14.80
CA THR A 497 -3.30 -19.50 -14.67
C THR A 497 -3.44 -18.61 -15.92
N PHE A 498 -2.33 -18.06 -16.42
CA PHE A 498 -2.32 -17.23 -17.63
C PHE A 498 -2.75 -18.06 -18.87
N ARG A 499 -2.24 -19.30 -18.98
CA ARG A 499 -2.62 -20.20 -20.08
C ARG A 499 -4.11 -20.54 -20.07
N ARG A 500 -4.71 -20.75 -18.90
CA ARG A 500 -6.16 -21.02 -18.76
C ARG A 500 -6.99 -19.81 -19.17
N MET A 501 -6.57 -18.60 -18.80
CA MET A 501 -7.22 -17.37 -19.26
C MET A 501 -7.17 -17.25 -20.79
N ILE A 502 -6.00 -17.43 -21.41
CA ILE A 502 -5.83 -17.35 -22.87
C ILE A 502 -6.62 -18.46 -23.57
N GLN A 503 -6.62 -19.68 -23.04
CA GLN A 503 -7.42 -20.78 -23.58
C GLN A 503 -8.92 -20.49 -23.54
N ALA A 504 -9.40 -19.93 -22.43
CA ALA A 504 -10.81 -19.53 -22.30
C ALA A 504 -11.18 -18.43 -23.31
N LEU A 505 -10.32 -17.42 -23.44
CA LEU A 505 -10.50 -16.32 -24.41
C LEU A 505 -10.51 -16.82 -25.86
N ALA A 506 -9.82 -17.91 -26.17
CA ALA A 506 -9.76 -18.52 -27.51
C ALA A 506 -11.00 -19.33 -27.89
N VAL A 507 -11.97 -19.52 -26.98
CA VAL A 507 -13.23 -20.19 -27.29
C VAL A 507 -13.99 -19.37 -28.35
N LYS A 508 -14.34 -20.02 -29.47
CA LYS A 508 -14.93 -19.35 -30.64
C LYS A 508 -16.38 -18.90 -30.42
N GLU A 509 -17.17 -19.73 -29.72
CA GLU A 509 -18.57 -19.45 -29.48
C GLU A 509 -18.73 -18.48 -28.31
N LYS A 510 -18.79 -17.21 -28.61
CA LYS A 510 -19.02 -16.14 -27.64
C LYS A 510 -20.45 -15.60 -27.77
N ARG A 511 -21.10 -15.39 -26.63
CA ARG A 511 -22.45 -14.83 -26.56
C ARG A 511 -22.36 -13.34 -26.31
N SER A 512 -22.88 -12.54 -27.25
CA SER A 512 -22.88 -11.06 -27.11
C SER A 512 -23.62 -10.58 -25.87
N ASN A 513 -24.76 -11.21 -25.55
CA ASN A 513 -25.56 -10.90 -24.35
C ASN A 513 -24.89 -11.28 -23.03
N ILE A 514 -23.79 -12.06 -23.04
CA ILE A 514 -22.92 -12.22 -21.87
C ILE A 514 -21.83 -11.15 -21.87
N LEU A 515 -21.10 -10.99 -22.97
CA LEU A 515 -19.93 -10.12 -23.02
C LEU A 515 -20.30 -8.63 -22.99
N PHE A 516 -21.34 -8.26 -23.73
CA PHE A 516 -21.81 -6.86 -23.89
C PHE A 516 -23.33 -6.81 -23.86
N PRO A 517 -23.94 -7.10 -22.70
CA PRO A 517 -25.40 -7.02 -22.56
C PRO A 517 -25.88 -5.57 -22.79
N ARG A 518 -26.97 -5.43 -23.48
CA ARG A 518 -27.63 -4.14 -23.78
C ARG A 518 -28.95 -4.03 -23.01
N VAL A 519 -29.49 -2.83 -22.94
CA VAL A 519 -30.79 -2.59 -22.25
C VAL A 519 -31.92 -3.43 -22.88
N GLU A 520 -31.90 -3.56 -24.22
CA GLU A 520 -32.90 -4.35 -24.97
C GLU A 520 -32.84 -5.85 -24.60
N ASP A 521 -31.66 -6.37 -24.29
CA ASP A 521 -31.49 -7.76 -23.84
C ASP A 521 -32.17 -8.03 -22.47
N MET A 522 -32.49 -6.97 -21.70
CA MET A 522 -33.13 -7.04 -20.39
C MET A 522 -34.67 -7.06 -20.49
N GLU A 523 -35.28 -6.77 -21.63
CA GLU A 523 -36.73 -6.77 -21.79
C GLU A 523 -37.33 -8.13 -21.53
N SER A 524 -36.67 -9.21 -21.96
CA SER A 524 -37.09 -10.59 -21.75
C SER A 524 -37.10 -10.97 -20.25
N ILE A 525 -36.20 -10.37 -19.48
CA ILE A 525 -36.13 -10.57 -18.02
C ILE A 525 -37.20 -9.75 -17.34
N SER A 526 -37.43 -8.52 -17.79
CA SER A 526 -38.40 -7.60 -17.20
C SER A 526 -39.85 -8.12 -17.25
N SER A 527 -40.22 -8.78 -18.34
CA SER A 527 -41.58 -9.32 -18.51
C SER A 527 -41.96 -10.46 -17.55
N VAL A 528 -40.97 -11.24 -17.12
CA VAL A 528 -41.13 -12.34 -16.14
C VAL A 528 -41.13 -11.82 -14.69
N ALA A 529 -40.77 -10.58 -14.53
CA ALA A 529 -40.34 -10.00 -13.27
C ALA A 529 -41.48 -9.66 -12.28
N TYR A 530 -42.66 -9.35 -12.73
CA TYR A 530 -43.74 -8.77 -11.93
C TYR A 530 -45.05 -9.53 -12.06
N GLY A 531 -45.00 -10.88 -11.89
CA GLY A 531 -46.23 -11.65 -11.70
C GLY A 531 -46.82 -11.39 -10.30
N PRO A 532 -48.15 -11.47 -10.13
CA PRO A 532 -48.82 -11.25 -8.85
C PRO A 532 -48.53 -12.30 -7.76
N GLU A 533 -47.67 -13.29 -8.03
CA GLU A 533 -47.36 -14.42 -7.15
C GLU A 533 -46.01 -14.24 -6.41
N GLU A 534 -45.77 -13.10 -5.80
CA GLU A 534 -44.55 -12.81 -5.05
C GLU A 534 -44.35 -13.67 -3.78
N HIS A 535 -45.34 -14.47 -3.35
CA HIS A 535 -45.37 -15.01 -1.99
C HIS A 535 -45.12 -16.53 -1.84
N ASP A 536 -44.75 -17.26 -2.89
CA ASP A 536 -44.79 -18.71 -2.85
C ASP A 536 -43.48 -19.45 -2.75
N ILE A 537 -42.32 -18.76 -2.54
CA ILE A 537 -41.06 -19.46 -2.28
C ILE A 537 -40.84 -19.60 -0.78
N VAL A 538 -40.80 -20.86 -0.32
CA VAL A 538 -40.38 -21.17 1.05
C VAL A 538 -38.86 -21.20 1.09
N LEU A 539 -38.25 -20.23 1.78
CA LEU A 539 -36.80 -20.16 1.90
C LEU A 539 -36.25 -21.26 2.82
N TYR A 540 -35.15 -21.87 2.41
CA TYR A 540 -34.36 -22.77 3.25
C TYR A 540 -33.73 -22.04 4.42
N ASN A 541 -33.25 -20.82 4.17
CA ASN A 541 -32.80 -19.91 5.20
C ASN A 541 -33.86 -18.86 5.54
N HIS A 542 -34.66 -19.13 6.56
CA HIS A 542 -35.75 -18.23 6.97
C HIS A 542 -35.30 -16.81 7.37
N ILE A 543 -34.02 -16.61 7.71
CA ILE A 543 -33.49 -15.27 8.07
C ILE A 543 -33.63 -14.31 6.89
N LEU A 544 -33.49 -14.81 5.65
CA LEU A 544 -33.61 -14.00 4.44
C LEU A 544 -34.99 -13.40 4.21
N SER A 545 -36.06 -13.95 4.82
CA SER A 545 -37.41 -13.39 4.75
C SER A 545 -37.51 -11.99 5.35
N SER A 546 -36.58 -11.64 6.25
CA SER A 546 -36.49 -10.31 6.86
C SER A 546 -35.86 -9.24 5.95
N SER A 547 -35.24 -9.65 4.84
CA SER A 547 -34.60 -8.76 3.87
C SER A 547 -35.28 -8.86 2.51
N LEU A 548 -36.09 -7.88 2.21
CA LEU A 548 -36.88 -7.85 0.96
C LEU A 548 -35.98 -7.93 -0.28
N GLU A 549 -34.83 -7.27 -0.25
CA GLU A 549 -33.87 -7.23 -1.35
C GLU A 549 -33.24 -8.62 -1.60
N GLN A 550 -32.90 -9.35 -0.54
CA GLN A 550 -32.39 -10.72 -0.64
C GLN A 550 -33.47 -11.67 -1.12
N TYR A 551 -34.66 -11.57 -0.55
CA TYR A 551 -35.82 -12.39 -0.98
C TYR A 551 -36.11 -12.20 -2.46
N ARG A 552 -36.19 -10.96 -2.93
CA ARG A 552 -36.40 -10.62 -4.34
C ARG A 552 -35.24 -11.12 -5.23
N ALA A 553 -33.99 -11.02 -4.77
CA ALA A 553 -32.86 -11.56 -5.52
C ALA A 553 -33.00 -13.08 -5.73
N VAL A 554 -33.40 -13.83 -4.71
CA VAL A 554 -33.65 -15.29 -4.82
C VAL A 554 -34.75 -15.57 -5.84
N ILE A 555 -35.90 -14.93 -5.74
CA ILE A 555 -37.01 -15.10 -6.71
C ILE A 555 -36.53 -14.79 -8.13
N ARG A 556 -35.76 -13.73 -8.31
CA ARG A 556 -35.28 -13.35 -9.64
C ARG A 556 -34.38 -14.40 -10.23
N VAL A 557 -33.36 -14.83 -9.49
CA VAL A 557 -32.40 -15.81 -9.97
C VAL A 557 -33.09 -17.15 -10.30
N THR A 558 -34.06 -17.59 -9.49
CA THR A 558 -34.75 -18.85 -9.71
C THR A 558 -35.71 -18.82 -10.92
N ARG A 559 -36.17 -17.63 -11.31
CA ARG A 559 -37.09 -17.45 -12.44
C ARG A 559 -36.43 -16.90 -13.70
N LEU A 560 -35.09 -16.81 -13.75
CA LEU A 560 -34.37 -16.35 -14.94
C LEU A 560 -34.66 -17.27 -16.14
N PRO A 561 -35.12 -16.76 -17.27
CA PRO A 561 -35.26 -17.53 -18.50
C PRO A 561 -33.90 -18.16 -18.88
N PRO A 562 -33.90 -19.42 -19.44
CA PRO A 562 -32.64 -20.03 -19.87
C PRO A 562 -31.89 -19.20 -20.90
N GLY A 563 -30.62 -18.93 -20.65
CA GLY A 563 -29.77 -18.15 -21.55
C GLY A 563 -29.89 -16.64 -21.39
N SER A 564 -30.47 -16.15 -20.30
CA SER A 564 -30.50 -14.71 -19.97
C SER A 564 -29.11 -14.08 -19.91
N PRO A 565 -29.01 -12.75 -20.07
CA PRO A 565 -27.82 -11.98 -19.69
C PRO A 565 -27.44 -12.23 -18.23
N PRO A 566 -26.17 -11.97 -17.83
CA PRO A 566 -25.76 -12.14 -16.44
C PRO A 566 -26.61 -11.35 -15.46
N PHE A 567 -26.99 -11.99 -14.35
CA PHE A 567 -27.67 -11.31 -13.25
C PHE A 567 -26.67 -10.96 -12.16
N ILE A 568 -26.71 -9.72 -11.63
CA ILE A 568 -25.77 -9.24 -10.62
C ILE A 568 -26.44 -9.13 -9.26
N VAL A 569 -25.83 -9.78 -8.26
CA VAL A 569 -26.13 -9.56 -6.84
C VAL A 569 -25.07 -8.61 -6.27
N PHE A 570 -25.37 -7.33 -6.30
CA PHE A 570 -24.53 -6.29 -5.72
C PHE A 570 -24.75 -6.25 -4.21
N GLY A 571 -23.77 -6.66 -3.45
CA GLY A 571 -23.88 -6.70 -2.00
C GLY A 571 -22.75 -5.93 -1.32
N PRO A 572 -23.01 -4.77 -0.74
CA PRO A 572 -22.12 -4.06 0.15
C PRO A 572 -21.59 -4.94 1.30
N PRO A 573 -20.63 -4.45 2.11
CA PRO A 573 -20.10 -5.20 3.25
C PRO A 573 -21.18 -5.64 4.21
N GLY A 574 -21.13 -6.89 4.68
CA GLY A 574 -22.05 -7.38 5.71
C GLY A 574 -23.51 -7.58 5.27
N THR A 575 -23.83 -7.48 3.97
CA THR A 575 -25.21 -7.62 3.48
C THR A 575 -25.60 -9.05 3.09
N GLY A 576 -24.74 -10.04 3.30
CA GLY A 576 -25.08 -11.45 3.12
C GLY A 576 -25.04 -11.95 1.68
N LYS A 577 -24.17 -11.43 0.79
CA LYS A 577 -23.97 -11.89 -0.61
C LYS A 577 -23.93 -13.40 -0.76
N THR A 578 -22.98 -14.02 -0.10
CA THR A 578 -22.78 -15.49 -0.20
C THR A 578 -23.98 -16.26 0.34
N VAL A 579 -24.67 -15.73 1.37
CA VAL A 579 -25.88 -16.35 1.91
C VAL A 579 -27.01 -16.32 0.86
N THR A 580 -27.16 -15.19 0.17
CA THR A 580 -28.14 -15.03 -0.91
C THR A 580 -27.85 -16.00 -2.08
N ILE A 581 -26.58 -16.09 -2.50
CA ILE A 581 -26.16 -17.02 -3.57
C ILE A 581 -26.42 -18.48 -3.18
N VAL A 582 -26.09 -18.86 -1.95
CA VAL A 582 -26.32 -20.22 -1.44
C VAL A 582 -27.81 -20.56 -1.41
N GLU A 583 -28.65 -19.61 -1.02
CA GLU A 583 -30.10 -19.78 -1.09
C GLU A 583 -30.59 -19.92 -2.53
N CYS A 584 -30.14 -19.09 -3.46
CA CYS A 584 -30.48 -19.23 -4.88
C CYS A 584 -30.14 -20.61 -5.42
N ILE A 585 -28.91 -21.11 -5.14
CA ILE A 585 -28.51 -22.46 -5.54
C ILE A 585 -29.40 -23.51 -4.89
N SER A 586 -29.74 -23.35 -3.61
CA SER A 586 -30.58 -24.27 -2.86
C SER A 586 -31.97 -24.40 -3.46
N GLN A 587 -32.61 -23.29 -3.81
CA GLN A 587 -33.92 -23.25 -4.48
C GLN A 587 -33.88 -23.90 -5.89
N LEU A 588 -32.84 -23.58 -6.66
CA LEU A 588 -32.64 -24.14 -8.00
C LEU A 588 -32.49 -25.68 -7.99
N LEU A 589 -31.88 -26.22 -6.92
CA LEU A 589 -31.69 -27.69 -6.78
C LEU A 589 -32.99 -28.45 -6.48
N ASP A 590 -34.12 -27.80 -6.25
CA ASP A 590 -35.42 -28.48 -6.16
C ASP A 590 -35.86 -29.10 -7.52
N ASN A 591 -35.36 -28.51 -8.61
CA ASN A 591 -35.48 -29.15 -9.92
C ASN A 591 -34.35 -30.16 -10.10
N GLU A 592 -34.67 -31.43 -10.30
CA GLU A 592 -33.72 -32.54 -10.47
C GLU A 592 -32.80 -32.40 -11.68
N GLU A 593 -33.21 -31.69 -12.73
CA GLU A 593 -32.41 -31.42 -13.93
C GLU A 593 -31.36 -30.31 -13.71
N THR A 594 -31.48 -29.56 -12.64
CA THR A 594 -30.56 -28.47 -12.39
C THR A 594 -29.17 -28.95 -12.03
N ARG A 595 -28.18 -28.38 -12.68
CA ARG A 595 -26.74 -28.57 -12.41
C ARG A 595 -26.07 -27.22 -12.28
N VAL A 596 -25.31 -27.06 -11.22
CA VAL A 596 -24.70 -25.79 -10.85
C VAL A 596 -23.16 -25.89 -10.81
N LEU A 597 -22.52 -24.96 -11.47
CA LEU A 597 -21.10 -24.68 -11.27
C LEU A 597 -20.99 -23.40 -10.42
N ALA A 598 -20.50 -23.52 -9.20
CA ALA A 598 -20.27 -22.37 -8.31
C ALA A 598 -18.77 -22.07 -8.21
N CYS A 599 -18.38 -20.85 -8.55
CA CYS A 599 -17.00 -20.41 -8.59
C CYS A 599 -16.74 -19.19 -7.71
N ALA A 600 -15.49 -19.01 -7.28
CA ALA A 600 -14.98 -17.78 -6.72
C ALA A 600 -13.50 -17.59 -7.12
N PRO A 601 -12.93 -16.36 -7.08
CA PRO A 601 -11.52 -16.15 -7.38
C PRO A 601 -10.56 -16.81 -6.40
N SER A 602 -11.00 -17.07 -5.15
CA SER A 602 -10.15 -17.60 -4.08
C SER A 602 -10.66 -18.91 -3.49
N ASN A 603 -9.74 -19.71 -2.91
CA ASN A 603 -10.10 -20.93 -2.21
C ASN A 603 -11.03 -20.69 -1.00
N PRO A 604 -10.73 -19.74 -0.08
CA PRO A 604 -11.61 -19.53 1.08
C PRO A 604 -13.05 -19.16 0.69
N ALA A 605 -13.24 -18.38 -0.38
CA ALA A 605 -14.57 -18.03 -0.85
C ALA A 605 -15.29 -19.26 -1.46
N SER A 606 -14.58 -20.08 -2.22
CA SER A 606 -15.15 -21.32 -2.77
C SER A 606 -15.50 -22.34 -1.66
N ASP A 607 -14.62 -22.46 -0.66
CA ASP A 607 -14.86 -23.34 0.50
C ASP A 607 -16.11 -22.91 1.27
N LEU A 608 -16.26 -21.62 1.49
CA LEU A 608 -17.43 -21.06 2.18
C LEU A 608 -18.75 -21.35 1.45
N ILE A 609 -18.77 -21.30 0.12
CA ILE A 609 -19.94 -21.69 -0.67
C ILE A 609 -20.27 -23.15 -0.43
N ALA A 610 -19.27 -24.05 -0.52
CA ALA A 610 -19.45 -25.47 -0.33
C ALA A 610 -19.96 -25.80 1.08
N GLN A 611 -19.31 -25.27 2.11
CA GLN A 611 -19.70 -25.47 3.51
C GLN A 611 -21.14 -25.02 3.79
N ARG A 612 -21.52 -23.84 3.29
CA ARG A 612 -22.88 -23.32 3.48
C ARG A 612 -23.93 -24.15 2.75
N LEU A 613 -23.64 -24.62 1.52
CA LEU A 613 -24.54 -25.50 0.79
C LEU A 613 -24.72 -26.86 1.51
N ILE A 614 -23.63 -27.42 2.02
CA ILE A 614 -23.67 -28.66 2.81
C ILE A 614 -24.51 -28.46 4.07
N SER A 615 -24.24 -27.37 4.81
CA SER A 615 -24.95 -27.06 6.06
C SER A 615 -26.44 -26.79 5.83
N LEU A 616 -26.81 -26.04 4.77
CA LEU A 616 -28.18 -25.62 4.51
C LEU A 616 -29.05 -26.74 3.90
N ARG A 617 -28.48 -27.51 2.97
CA ARG A 617 -29.22 -28.53 2.17
C ARG A 617 -28.90 -29.96 2.54
N GLY A 618 -27.89 -30.22 3.37
CA GLY A 618 -27.45 -31.55 3.69
C GLY A 618 -26.93 -32.34 2.48
N LEU A 619 -26.34 -31.65 1.48
CA LEU A 619 -25.85 -32.28 0.27
C LEU A 619 -24.82 -33.37 0.58
N GLN A 620 -24.95 -34.51 -0.06
CA GLN A 620 -24.04 -35.64 0.12
C GLN A 620 -22.80 -35.53 -0.77
N PRO A 621 -21.68 -36.23 -0.44
CA PRO A 621 -20.46 -36.24 -1.26
C PRO A 621 -20.67 -36.85 -2.66
N THR A 622 -21.81 -37.47 -2.95
CA THR A 622 -22.22 -37.89 -4.28
C THR A 622 -22.92 -36.79 -5.08
N GLN A 623 -23.38 -35.74 -4.43
CA GLN A 623 -24.14 -34.65 -5.06
C GLN A 623 -23.29 -33.39 -5.25
N LEU A 624 -22.35 -33.12 -4.34
CA LEU A 624 -21.45 -31.96 -4.38
C LEU A 624 -20.00 -32.42 -4.49
N PHE A 625 -19.23 -31.76 -5.36
CA PHE A 625 -17.80 -31.98 -5.51
C PHE A 625 -17.04 -30.67 -5.36
N ARG A 626 -16.06 -30.65 -4.43
CA ARG A 626 -15.13 -29.51 -4.26
C ARG A 626 -13.86 -29.78 -5.04
N LEU A 627 -13.74 -29.13 -6.22
CA LEU A 627 -12.60 -29.24 -7.09
C LEU A 627 -11.44 -28.38 -6.54
N ASN A 628 -10.37 -29.04 -6.09
CA ASN A 628 -9.18 -28.41 -5.55
C ASN A 628 -8.02 -28.38 -6.53
N ALA A 629 -7.08 -27.46 -6.29
CA ALA A 629 -5.78 -27.46 -6.94
C ALA A 629 -4.99 -28.70 -6.55
N ARG A 630 -4.31 -29.36 -7.51
CA ARG A 630 -3.51 -30.57 -7.23
C ARG A 630 -2.51 -30.36 -6.09
N GLY A 631 -1.84 -29.21 -6.05
CA GLY A 631 -0.83 -28.85 -5.04
C GLY A 631 -1.36 -28.02 -3.86
N ARG A 632 -2.69 -27.97 -3.63
CA ARG A 632 -3.23 -27.27 -2.47
C ARG A 632 -2.73 -27.96 -1.19
N PRO A 633 -2.17 -27.21 -0.19
CA PRO A 633 -1.83 -27.80 1.08
C PRO A 633 -3.05 -28.39 1.78
N ASP A 634 -2.85 -29.53 2.45
CA ASP A 634 -3.94 -30.23 3.12
C ASP A 634 -4.50 -29.43 4.30
N ASP A 635 -3.63 -28.77 5.03
CA ASP A 635 -3.96 -27.90 6.18
C ASP A 635 -4.80 -26.68 5.77
N ASP A 636 -4.79 -26.30 4.48
CA ASP A 636 -5.60 -25.19 3.97
C ASP A 636 -7.05 -25.62 3.63
N LEU A 637 -7.36 -26.94 3.58
CA LEU A 637 -8.71 -27.40 3.32
C LEU A 637 -9.47 -27.64 4.63
N PRO A 638 -10.63 -27.00 4.83
CA PRO A 638 -11.50 -27.29 5.98
C PRO A 638 -11.82 -28.78 6.10
N GLU A 639 -11.78 -29.31 7.31
CA GLU A 639 -11.98 -30.76 7.59
C GLU A 639 -13.34 -31.28 7.07
N ASP A 640 -14.38 -30.47 7.17
CA ASP A 640 -15.74 -30.79 6.72
C ASP A 640 -15.85 -30.91 5.18
N LEU A 641 -14.87 -30.38 4.42
CA LEU A 641 -14.81 -30.50 2.95
C LEU A 641 -13.94 -31.67 2.46
N ILE A 642 -13.26 -32.38 3.35
CA ILE A 642 -12.46 -33.56 2.97
C ILE A 642 -13.31 -34.61 2.27
N PRO A 643 -14.51 -34.99 2.75
CA PRO A 643 -15.37 -35.99 2.08
C PRO A 643 -15.85 -35.57 0.68
N TYR A 644 -15.89 -34.29 0.41
CA TYR A 644 -16.34 -33.66 -0.85
C TYR A 644 -15.21 -33.43 -1.85
N SER A 645 -13.98 -33.85 -1.50
CA SER A 645 -12.78 -33.73 -2.31
C SER A 645 -12.23 -35.12 -2.64
N ILE A 646 -11.62 -35.29 -3.80
CA ILE A 646 -11.01 -36.57 -4.20
C ILE A 646 -9.50 -36.46 -4.12
N ARG A 647 -8.85 -37.49 -3.60
CA ARG A 647 -7.40 -37.59 -3.45
C ARG A 647 -6.84 -38.82 -4.14
N SER A 648 -5.60 -38.67 -4.62
CA SER A 648 -4.77 -39.77 -5.11
C SER A 648 -3.38 -39.60 -4.53
N GLY A 649 -3.03 -40.40 -3.53
CA GLY A 649 -1.82 -40.23 -2.74
C GLY A 649 -1.85 -38.87 -2.02
N ASP A 650 -0.76 -38.08 -2.10
CA ASP A 650 -0.59 -36.78 -1.43
C ASP A 650 -1.17 -35.60 -2.23
N HIS A 651 -1.95 -35.86 -3.28
CA HIS A 651 -2.46 -34.83 -4.18
C HIS A 651 -3.98 -34.91 -4.34
N PHE A 652 -4.61 -33.75 -4.57
CA PHE A 652 -5.99 -33.70 -5.02
C PHE A 652 -6.08 -34.18 -6.47
N ALA A 653 -7.12 -34.98 -6.76
CA ALA A 653 -7.33 -35.63 -8.03
C ALA A 653 -8.68 -35.27 -8.65
N MET A 654 -8.80 -35.51 -9.97
CA MET A 654 -10.06 -35.39 -10.69
C MET A 654 -10.75 -36.75 -10.75
N PRO A 655 -12.07 -36.81 -10.54
CA PRO A 655 -12.83 -38.04 -10.79
C PRO A 655 -12.97 -38.30 -12.28
N ALA A 656 -13.32 -39.53 -12.64
CA ALA A 656 -13.66 -39.91 -14.01
C ALA A 656 -14.81 -39.05 -14.56
N LEU A 657 -14.86 -38.86 -15.88
CA LEU A 657 -15.85 -38.00 -16.56
C LEU A 657 -17.29 -38.39 -16.22
N GLU A 658 -17.60 -39.66 -16.12
CA GLU A 658 -18.93 -40.16 -15.75
C GLU A 658 -19.34 -39.66 -14.37
N LYS A 659 -18.42 -39.73 -13.42
CA LYS A 659 -18.65 -39.23 -12.07
C LYS A 659 -18.74 -37.70 -12.02
N LEU A 660 -17.89 -36.97 -12.80
CA LEU A 660 -18.02 -35.53 -12.95
C LEU A 660 -19.41 -35.13 -13.44
N ASN A 661 -19.92 -35.88 -14.40
CA ASN A 661 -21.24 -35.69 -14.97
C ASN A 661 -22.39 -36.13 -14.04
N SER A 662 -22.15 -36.82 -12.95
CA SER A 662 -23.17 -37.21 -11.98
C SER A 662 -23.41 -36.17 -10.88
N TYR A 663 -22.44 -35.29 -10.63
CA TYR A 663 -22.58 -34.25 -9.59
C TYR A 663 -23.65 -33.21 -9.94
N ARG A 664 -24.44 -32.84 -8.95
CA ARG A 664 -25.44 -31.78 -9.05
C ARG A 664 -24.79 -30.40 -8.90
N VAL A 665 -23.78 -30.32 -8.04
CA VAL A 665 -23.04 -29.11 -7.75
C VAL A 665 -21.53 -29.35 -7.82
N ILE A 666 -20.82 -28.54 -8.59
CA ILE A 666 -19.36 -28.49 -8.55
C ILE A 666 -18.94 -27.13 -8.06
N VAL A 667 -18.10 -27.11 -7.02
CA VAL A 667 -17.54 -25.87 -6.46
C VAL A 667 -16.05 -25.81 -6.76
N ALA A 668 -15.60 -24.72 -7.39
CA ALA A 668 -14.20 -24.54 -7.83
C ALA A 668 -13.74 -23.09 -7.70
N THR A 669 -12.43 -22.86 -7.75
CA THR A 669 -11.97 -21.51 -8.08
C THR A 669 -12.14 -21.24 -9.58
N CYS A 670 -12.29 -19.97 -9.97
CA CYS A 670 -12.48 -19.59 -11.38
C CYS A 670 -11.41 -20.22 -12.29
N SER A 671 -10.14 -20.14 -11.93
CA SER A 671 -9.04 -20.71 -12.71
C SER A 671 -9.11 -22.24 -12.80
N TRP A 672 -9.50 -22.94 -11.71
CA TRP A 672 -9.53 -24.41 -11.70
C TRP A 672 -10.76 -25.00 -12.40
N ALA A 673 -11.83 -24.24 -12.57
CA ALA A 673 -12.99 -24.65 -13.37
C ALA A 673 -12.62 -25.03 -14.83
N ALA A 674 -11.52 -24.47 -15.38
CA ALA A 674 -11.01 -24.84 -16.70
C ALA A 674 -10.68 -26.34 -16.83
N LEU A 675 -10.41 -27.05 -15.72
CA LEU A 675 -10.13 -28.47 -15.77
C LEU A 675 -11.36 -29.30 -16.19
N LEU A 676 -12.57 -28.88 -15.85
CA LEU A 676 -13.79 -29.53 -16.25
C LEU A 676 -13.87 -29.64 -17.78
N PHE A 677 -13.56 -28.54 -18.47
CA PHE A 677 -13.48 -28.51 -19.92
C PHE A 677 -12.39 -29.45 -20.46
N ARG A 678 -11.22 -29.44 -19.82
CA ARG A 678 -10.09 -30.31 -20.21
C ARG A 678 -10.44 -31.80 -20.07
N GLU A 679 -11.10 -32.16 -18.97
CA GLU A 679 -11.49 -33.54 -18.71
C GLU A 679 -12.68 -34.02 -19.56
N GLY A 680 -13.22 -33.17 -20.42
CA GLY A 680 -14.22 -33.56 -21.43
C GLY A 680 -15.66 -33.25 -21.03
N VAL A 681 -15.90 -32.55 -19.93
CA VAL A 681 -17.24 -32.05 -19.61
C VAL A 681 -17.70 -31.10 -20.71
N ASP A 682 -18.88 -31.35 -21.25
CA ASP A 682 -19.40 -30.55 -22.36
C ASP A 682 -19.91 -29.18 -21.91
N ARG A 683 -19.82 -28.20 -22.82
CA ARG A 683 -20.42 -26.89 -22.60
C ARG A 683 -21.94 -27.00 -22.52
N GLY A 684 -22.52 -26.26 -21.57
CA GLY A 684 -23.97 -26.26 -21.37
C GLY A 684 -24.50 -27.39 -20.50
N VAL A 685 -23.65 -28.26 -19.96
CA VAL A 685 -24.02 -29.24 -18.93
C VAL A 685 -24.54 -28.55 -17.68
N PHE A 686 -23.97 -27.43 -17.33
CA PHE A 686 -24.45 -26.62 -16.22
C PHE A 686 -25.59 -25.69 -16.67
N THR A 687 -26.71 -25.77 -15.97
CA THR A 687 -27.85 -24.86 -16.17
C THR A 687 -27.53 -23.48 -15.65
N HIS A 688 -26.73 -23.39 -14.58
CA HIS A 688 -26.35 -22.15 -13.92
C HIS A 688 -24.84 -22.14 -13.59
N ILE A 689 -24.21 -20.98 -13.78
CA ILE A 689 -22.86 -20.69 -13.34
C ILE A 689 -22.94 -19.49 -12.38
N PHE A 690 -22.52 -19.71 -11.15
CA PHE A 690 -22.40 -18.67 -10.13
C PHE A 690 -20.94 -18.29 -9.96
N VAL A 691 -20.67 -16.98 -9.88
CA VAL A 691 -19.34 -16.47 -9.52
C VAL A 691 -19.49 -15.51 -8.35
N ASP A 692 -19.12 -15.98 -7.16
CA ASP A 692 -19.13 -15.15 -5.95
C ASP A 692 -17.83 -14.35 -5.85
N ASN A 693 -17.92 -13.15 -5.30
CA ASN A 693 -16.81 -12.18 -5.24
C ASN A 693 -16.19 -11.88 -6.62
N ALA A 694 -17.01 -11.78 -7.65
CA ALA A 694 -16.59 -11.58 -9.05
C ALA A 694 -15.80 -10.25 -9.27
N SER A 695 -15.91 -9.29 -8.37
CA SER A 695 -15.12 -8.06 -8.40
C SER A 695 -13.63 -8.26 -8.09
N GLN A 696 -13.24 -9.39 -7.48
CA GLN A 696 -11.84 -9.66 -7.10
C GLN A 696 -10.98 -10.22 -8.23
N GLY A 697 -11.60 -10.93 -9.17
CA GLY A 697 -10.91 -11.51 -10.33
C GLY A 697 -10.86 -10.55 -11.50
N SER A 698 -9.76 -10.59 -12.25
CA SER A 698 -9.70 -9.90 -13.53
C SER A 698 -10.75 -10.45 -14.49
N GLU A 699 -11.20 -9.65 -15.45
CA GLU A 699 -12.19 -10.12 -16.41
C GLU A 699 -11.77 -11.44 -17.10
N PRO A 700 -10.54 -11.59 -17.60
CA PRO A 700 -10.09 -12.88 -18.16
C PRO A 700 -10.16 -14.05 -17.18
N GLU A 701 -9.95 -13.83 -15.88
CA GLU A 701 -10.03 -14.87 -14.87
C GLU A 701 -11.48 -15.29 -14.58
N VAL A 702 -12.37 -14.33 -14.38
CA VAL A 702 -13.80 -14.60 -14.16
C VAL A 702 -14.43 -15.27 -15.38
N MET A 703 -13.94 -14.93 -16.56
CA MET A 703 -14.39 -15.52 -17.83
C MET A 703 -13.94 -16.97 -18.03
N VAL A 704 -12.97 -17.49 -17.27
CA VAL A 704 -12.56 -18.89 -17.42
C VAL A 704 -13.73 -19.86 -17.27
N PRO A 705 -14.48 -19.93 -16.15
CA PRO A 705 -15.63 -20.82 -16.03
C PRO A 705 -16.75 -20.49 -17.04
N ILE A 706 -16.97 -19.21 -17.30
CA ILE A 706 -18.07 -18.76 -18.18
C ILE A 706 -17.82 -19.18 -19.63
N LEU A 707 -16.69 -18.82 -20.22
CA LEU A 707 -16.39 -19.12 -21.62
C LEU A 707 -16.17 -20.60 -21.87
N THR A 708 -15.60 -21.34 -20.91
CA THR A 708 -15.33 -22.77 -21.10
C THR A 708 -16.55 -23.65 -20.87
N MET A 709 -17.50 -23.25 -19.98
CA MET A 709 -18.57 -24.15 -19.57
C MET A 709 -19.98 -23.69 -19.93
N ALA A 710 -20.20 -22.35 -20.17
CA ALA A 710 -21.54 -21.89 -20.52
C ALA A 710 -21.98 -22.35 -21.93
N GLY A 711 -23.17 -22.88 -22.02
CA GLY A 711 -23.88 -23.16 -23.28
C GLY A 711 -24.97 -22.11 -23.56
N PRO A 712 -25.72 -22.26 -24.64
CA PRO A 712 -26.76 -21.31 -25.06
C PRO A 712 -27.84 -21.04 -24.02
N LYS A 713 -28.15 -22.01 -23.19
CA LYS A 713 -29.21 -21.95 -22.16
C LYS A 713 -28.69 -21.75 -20.75
N THR A 714 -27.36 -21.65 -20.55
CA THR A 714 -26.77 -21.46 -19.25
C THR A 714 -27.02 -20.05 -18.74
N ASN A 715 -27.52 -19.90 -17.53
CA ASN A 715 -27.67 -18.65 -16.81
C ASN A 715 -26.43 -18.34 -16.00
N ILE A 716 -26.06 -17.09 -15.90
CA ILE A 716 -24.87 -16.62 -15.19
C ILE A 716 -25.31 -15.65 -14.10
N VAL A 717 -24.85 -15.90 -12.88
CA VAL A 717 -25.10 -15.07 -11.72
C VAL A 717 -23.75 -14.62 -11.13
N LEU A 718 -23.56 -13.33 -11.08
CA LEU A 718 -22.35 -12.72 -10.51
C LEU A 718 -22.70 -12.10 -9.16
N SER A 719 -21.90 -12.33 -8.16
CA SER A 719 -22.01 -11.65 -6.87
C SER A 719 -20.72 -10.90 -6.57
N GLY A 720 -20.85 -9.68 -6.06
CA GLY A 720 -19.65 -8.90 -5.75
C GLY A 720 -19.98 -7.50 -5.25
N ASP A 721 -18.93 -6.73 -5.11
CA ASP A 721 -19.00 -5.34 -4.69
C ASP A 721 -17.89 -4.53 -5.39
N PRO A 722 -18.23 -3.66 -6.34
CA PRO A 722 -17.24 -2.87 -7.09
C PRO A 722 -16.51 -1.84 -6.20
N LYS A 723 -17.03 -1.56 -5.00
CA LYS A 723 -16.42 -0.63 -4.02
C LYS A 723 -15.49 -1.33 -3.03
N GLN A 724 -15.35 -2.66 -3.14
CA GLN A 724 -14.36 -3.45 -2.40
C GLN A 724 -13.16 -3.83 -3.29
N LEU A 725 -12.23 -4.66 -2.77
CA LEU A 725 -11.00 -4.99 -3.48
C LEU A 725 -11.28 -5.55 -4.89
N GLY A 726 -10.57 -5.00 -5.84
CA GLY A 726 -10.55 -5.46 -7.22
C GLY A 726 -9.37 -6.39 -7.52
N PRO A 727 -9.17 -6.74 -8.80
CA PRO A 727 -8.05 -7.55 -9.25
C PRO A 727 -6.69 -6.93 -8.89
N VAL A 728 -5.76 -7.77 -8.45
CA VAL A 728 -4.38 -7.36 -8.20
C VAL A 728 -3.59 -7.51 -9.49
N ILE A 729 -3.25 -6.39 -10.12
CA ILE A 729 -2.47 -6.33 -11.37
C ILE A 729 -1.10 -5.73 -11.10
N ARG A 730 -0.07 -6.47 -11.51
CA ARG A 730 1.35 -6.12 -11.32
C ARG A 730 1.92 -5.28 -12.46
N SER A 731 1.45 -5.53 -13.66
CA SER A 731 1.94 -4.85 -14.86
C SER A 731 1.58 -3.35 -14.84
N PRO A 732 2.57 -2.45 -14.86
CA PRO A 732 2.34 -1.01 -14.94
C PRO A 732 1.73 -0.58 -16.27
N VAL A 733 1.80 -1.44 -17.30
CA VAL A 733 1.18 -1.22 -18.62
C VAL A 733 -0.24 -1.78 -18.66
N ALA A 734 -0.47 -3.00 -18.18
CA ALA A 734 -1.78 -3.64 -18.24
C ALA A 734 -2.81 -3.00 -17.31
N ARG A 735 -2.38 -2.44 -16.19
CA ARG A 735 -3.26 -1.81 -15.21
C ARG A 735 -4.00 -0.59 -15.79
N PRO A 736 -3.33 0.47 -16.29
CA PRO A 736 -4.01 1.64 -16.84
C PRO A 736 -4.78 1.32 -18.13
N LEU A 737 -4.46 0.20 -18.79
CA LEU A 737 -5.18 -0.29 -19.95
C LEU A 737 -6.40 -1.16 -19.63
N GLY A 738 -6.80 -1.24 -18.34
CA GLY A 738 -8.09 -1.77 -17.92
C GLY A 738 -8.08 -3.21 -17.37
N LEU A 739 -6.92 -3.88 -17.25
CA LEU A 739 -6.88 -5.24 -16.67
C LEU A 739 -7.29 -5.27 -15.17
N ASN A 740 -7.17 -4.14 -14.46
CA ASN A 740 -7.59 -3.95 -13.08
C ASN A 740 -9.10 -3.74 -12.91
N VAL A 741 -9.85 -3.61 -14.00
CA VAL A 741 -11.31 -3.54 -13.99
C VAL A 741 -11.84 -4.96 -14.08
N SER A 742 -12.65 -5.39 -13.09
CA SER A 742 -13.26 -6.70 -13.14
C SER A 742 -14.41 -6.74 -14.15
N TYR A 743 -14.80 -7.94 -14.54
CA TYR A 743 -15.98 -8.12 -15.39
C TYR A 743 -17.24 -7.54 -14.75
N LEU A 744 -17.43 -7.73 -13.44
CA LEU A 744 -18.54 -7.16 -12.69
C LEU A 744 -18.50 -5.62 -12.71
N ASP A 745 -17.33 -5.01 -12.47
CA ASP A 745 -17.16 -3.55 -12.50
C ASP A 745 -17.50 -2.98 -13.88
N ARG A 746 -17.04 -3.65 -14.96
CA ARG A 746 -17.32 -3.24 -16.34
C ARG A 746 -18.81 -3.34 -16.68
N LEU A 747 -19.49 -4.42 -16.28
CA LEU A 747 -20.94 -4.54 -16.46
C LEU A 747 -21.69 -3.44 -15.71
N MET A 748 -21.35 -3.19 -14.44
CA MET A 748 -22.03 -2.18 -13.62
C MET A 748 -21.75 -0.74 -14.06
N ALA A 749 -20.75 -0.52 -14.90
CA ALA A 749 -20.50 0.77 -15.56
C ALA A 749 -21.39 0.97 -16.81
N SER A 750 -22.11 -0.07 -17.27
CA SER A 750 -22.96 0.00 -18.44
C SER A 750 -24.42 0.35 -18.08
N PRO A 751 -25.19 1.00 -18.98
CA PRO A 751 -26.60 1.33 -18.74
C PRO A 751 -27.48 0.11 -18.44
N ALA A 752 -27.14 -1.08 -18.96
CA ALA A 752 -27.88 -2.32 -18.73
C ALA A 752 -27.80 -2.84 -17.26
N TYR A 753 -26.88 -2.28 -16.48
CA TYR A 753 -26.65 -2.63 -15.07
C TYR A 753 -26.58 -1.42 -14.16
N ASP A 754 -27.20 -0.30 -14.55
CA ASP A 754 -27.30 0.86 -13.67
C ASP A 754 -27.97 0.48 -12.36
N GLU A 755 -27.33 0.76 -11.23
CA GLU A 755 -27.79 0.30 -9.91
C GLU A 755 -29.13 0.91 -9.45
N VAL A 756 -29.59 1.95 -10.12
CA VAL A 756 -30.87 2.62 -9.85
C VAL A 756 -31.91 2.24 -10.88
N ALA A 757 -31.62 2.47 -12.17
CA ALA A 757 -32.57 2.26 -13.25
C ALA A 757 -32.87 0.76 -13.49
N MET A 758 -31.89 -0.12 -13.30
CA MET A 758 -32.00 -1.57 -13.53
C MET A 758 -32.12 -2.40 -12.25
N ARG A 759 -32.35 -1.71 -11.11
CA ARG A 759 -32.56 -2.39 -9.81
C ARG A 759 -33.81 -3.28 -9.86
N GLY A 760 -33.62 -4.57 -9.53
CA GLY A 760 -34.67 -5.58 -9.59
C GLY A 760 -34.86 -6.21 -10.98
N ILE A 761 -34.20 -5.75 -12.03
CA ILE A 761 -34.23 -6.31 -13.38
C ILE A 761 -32.95 -7.12 -13.63
N SER A 762 -31.82 -6.48 -13.76
CA SER A 762 -30.49 -7.10 -13.96
C SER A 762 -29.59 -7.01 -12.75
N VAL A 763 -29.90 -6.14 -11.79
CA VAL A 763 -29.14 -5.92 -10.56
C VAL A 763 -30.06 -6.03 -9.35
N ALA A 764 -29.66 -6.85 -8.37
CA ALA A 764 -30.22 -6.84 -7.02
C ALA A 764 -29.19 -6.21 -6.08
N LYS A 765 -29.49 -5.01 -5.56
CA LYS A 765 -28.65 -4.33 -4.57
C LYS A 765 -29.14 -4.67 -3.16
N LEU A 766 -28.27 -5.30 -2.37
CA LEU A 766 -28.57 -5.65 -0.98
C LEU A 766 -28.30 -4.44 -0.08
N LEU A 767 -29.22 -4.11 0.81
CA LEU A 767 -29.17 -2.86 1.59
C LEU A 767 -29.01 -3.08 3.09
N GLN A 768 -29.39 -4.26 3.61
CA GLN A 768 -29.38 -4.52 5.05
C GLN A 768 -27.99 -5.06 5.47
N ASN A 769 -27.29 -4.32 6.34
CA ASN A 769 -26.03 -4.74 6.92
C ASN A 769 -26.29 -5.50 8.22
N PHE A 770 -25.95 -6.80 8.24
CA PHE A 770 -26.13 -7.69 9.39
C PHE A 770 -24.85 -7.85 10.22
N ARG A 771 -23.82 -7.07 9.93
CA ARG A 771 -22.49 -7.21 10.53
C ARG A 771 -22.20 -6.20 11.62
N SER A 772 -22.32 -4.91 11.30
CA SER A 772 -21.62 -3.85 12.02
C SER A 772 -22.58 -2.92 12.78
N HIS A 773 -22.07 -2.35 13.86
CA HIS A 773 -22.70 -1.22 14.54
C HIS A 773 -22.93 -0.05 13.56
N GLN A 774 -24.02 0.71 13.77
CA GLN A 774 -24.42 1.83 12.91
C GLN A 774 -23.30 2.83 12.67
N SER A 775 -22.56 3.22 13.71
CA SER A 775 -21.47 4.20 13.60
C SER A 775 -20.31 3.71 12.73
N ILE A 776 -20.05 2.39 12.69
CA ILE A 776 -18.97 1.82 11.87
C ILE A 776 -19.32 1.90 10.39
N ILE A 777 -20.59 1.67 10.03
CA ILE A 777 -21.01 1.71 8.63
C ILE A 777 -21.34 3.12 8.14
N SER A 778 -21.51 4.11 9.02
CA SER A 778 -21.95 5.46 8.63
C SER A 778 -21.03 6.09 7.58
N PHE A 779 -19.73 6.12 7.83
CA PHE A 779 -18.77 6.69 6.87
C PHE A 779 -18.70 5.90 5.55
N PRO A 780 -18.54 4.55 5.53
CA PRO A 780 -18.60 3.80 4.28
C PRO A 780 -19.92 3.97 3.52
N ASN A 781 -21.05 4.06 4.24
CA ASN A 781 -22.36 4.23 3.64
C ASN A 781 -22.46 5.55 2.89
N GLU A 782 -22.00 6.64 3.51
CA GLU A 782 -21.96 7.96 2.88
C GLU A 782 -21.03 7.99 1.66
N GLN A 783 -19.81 7.49 1.80
CA GLN A 783 -18.77 7.64 0.77
C GLN A 783 -18.92 6.67 -0.41
N PHE A 784 -19.45 5.46 -0.19
CA PHE A 784 -19.44 4.40 -1.21
C PHE A 784 -20.83 3.90 -1.61
N TYR A 785 -21.86 4.05 -0.73
CA TYR A 785 -23.14 3.36 -0.91
C TYR A 785 -24.36 4.28 -0.90
N ARG A 786 -24.18 5.61 -1.12
CA ARG A 786 -25.24 6.62 -1.27
C ARG A 786 -26.18 6.73 -0.06
N ASN A 787 -25.70 6.44 1.14
CA ASN A 787 -26.48 6.38 2.38
C ASN A 787 -27.68 5.41 2.34
N GLU A 788 -27.63 4.38 1.48
CA GLU A 788 -28.74 3.41 1.35
C GLU A 788 -28.62 2.23 2.33
N LEU A 789 -27.46 2.01 2.98
CA LEU A 789 -27.28 0.89 3.90
C LEU A 789 -28.02 1.10 5.21
N ILE A 790 -28.67 0.04 5.67
CA ILE A 790 -29.44 -0.01 6.91
C ILE A 790 -28.76 -0.99 7.86
N ALA A 791 -28.37 -0.53 9.05
CA ALA A 791 -27.82 -1.41 10.08
C ALA A 791 -28.91 -2.36 10.61
N ARG A 792 -28.63 -3.66 10.59
CA ARG A 792 -29.47 -4.74 11.08
C ARG A 792 -28.66 -5.79 11.85
N ALA A 793 -27.44 -5.45 12.26
CA ALA A 793 -26.64 -6.33 13.08
C ALA A 793 -27.33 -6.62 14.41
N SER A 794 -27.07 -7.82 14.96
CA SER A 794 -27.60 -8.19 16.28
C SER A 794 -27.06 -7.25 17.36
N PRO A 795 -27.90 -6.57 18.13
CA PRO A 795 -27.44 -5.66 19.19
C PRO A 795 -26.53 -6.34 20.21
N ASN A 796 -26.73 -7.63 20.49
CA ASN A 796 -25.91 -8.39 21.43
C ASN A 796 -24.43 -8.43 21.02
N ILE A 797 -24.13 -8.33 19.72
CA ILE A 797 -22.77 -8.29 19.20
C ILE A 797 -22.40 -6.85 18.87
N ALA A 798 -23.19 -6.16 18.07
CA ALA A 798 -22.88 -4.83 17.54
C ALA A 798 -22.68 -3.78 18.64
N ASP A 799 -23.53 -3.80 19.67
CA ASP A 799 -23.53 -2.82 20.76
C ASP A 799 -22.70 -3.28 21.97
N SER A 800 -22.09 -4.48 21.94
CA SER A 800 -21.38 -5.09 23.07
C SER A 800 -20.25 -4.22 23.62
N LEU A 801 -19.64 -3.37 22.81
CA LEU A 801 -18.56 -2.44 23.18
C LEU A 801 -18.95 -0.96 23.06
N ALA A 802 -20.21 -0.65 22.84
CA ALA A 802 -20.68 0.73 22.68
C ALA A 802 -20.50 1.59 23.97
N ASN A 803 -20.43 0.94 25.13
CA ASN A 803 -20.21 1.59 26.43
C ASN A 803 -18.85 1.27 27.04
N TRP A 804 -17.87 0.80 26.24
CA TRP A 804 -16.54 0.57 26.73
C TRP A 804 -15.92 1.87 27.25
N ASN A 805 -15.39 1.85 28.49
CA ASN A 805 -14.77 3.03 29.13
C ASN A 805 -13.53 3.57 28.41
N GLY A 806 -13.00 2.82 27.46
CA GLY A 806 -11.91 3.26 26.59
C GLY A 806 -12.36 4.07 25.38
N LEU A 807 -13.65 4.23 25.11
CA LEU A 807 -14.15 5.09 24.05
C LEU A 807 -14.02 6.58 24.42
N PRO A 808 -13.59 7.46 23.49
CA PRO A 808 -13.63 8.89 23.73
C PRO A 808 -15.07 9.42 23.89
N THR A 809 -16.02 8.84 23.17
CA THR A 809 -17.46 9.16 23.21
C THR A 809 -18.26 7.86 23.35
N ALA A 810 -19.13 7.78 24.34
CA ALA A 810 -20.02 6.65 24.53
C ALA A 810 -20.96 6.47 23.31
N ASN A 811 -21.28 5.22 22.99
CA ASN A 811 -22.10 4.85 21.82
C ASN A 811 -21.51 5.20 20.46
N PHE A 812 -20.22 5.60 20.40
CA PHE A 812 -19.51 5.80 19.13
C PHE A 812 -18.25 4.89 19.08
N PRO A 813 -18.40 3.60 18.73
CA PRO A 813 -17.32 2.63 18.76
C PRO A 813 -16.41 2.71 17.51
N VAL A 814 -16.00 3.91 17.13
CA VAL A 814 -15.00 4.18 16.10
C VAL A 814 -13.95 5.10 16.71
N VAL A 815 -12.72 4.61 16.83
CA VAL A 815 -11.61 5.36 17.42
C VAL A 815 -10.51 5.54 16.39
N PHE A 816 -10.04 6.76 16.24
CA PHE A 816 -8.77 7.05 15.58
C PHE A 816 -7.74 7.44 16.62
N GLU A 817 -6.71 6.61 16.77
CA GLU A 817 -5.55 6.87 17.63
C GLU A 817 -4.45 7.51 16.80
N ALA A 818 -4.30 8.82 16.92
CA ALA A 818 -3.33 9.61 16.18
C ALA A 818 -1.91 9.40 16.77
N VAL A 819 -0.98 8.92 15.97
CA VAL A 819 0.39 8.60 16.37
C VAL A 819 1.37 9.30 15.43
N ALA A 820 2.18 10.20 15.97
CA ALA A 820 3.33 10.76 15.24
C ALA A 820 4.49 9.75 15.34
N GLY A 821 4.53 8.78 14.46
CA GLY A 821 5.51 7.70 14.46
C GLY A 821 6.64 7.89 13.45
N GLU A 822 7.47 6.87 13.34
CA GLU A 822 8.47 6.72 12.29
C GLU A 822 8.37 5.32 11.69
N ASP A 823 8.16 5.24 10.39
CA ASP A 823 8.16 3.96 9.70
C ASP A 823 9.58 3.55 9.31
N MET A 824 9.95 2.33 9.69
CA MET A 824 11.27 1.73 9.49
C MET A 824 11.18 0.59 8.49
N ARG A 825 12.26 0.36 7.76
CA ARG A 825 12.38 -0.81 6.88
C ARG A 825 12.97 -1.99 7.63
N GLU A 826 12.42 -3.20 7.40
CA GLU A 826 12.97 -4.44 7.96
C GLU A 826 14.33 -4.76 7.31
N ALA A 827 15.30 -5.25 8.11
CA ALA A 827 16.63 -5.55 7.61
C ALA A 827 16.68 -6.73 6.63
N THR A 828 15.82 -7.72 6.82
CA THR A 828 15.82 -8.98 6.07
C THR A 828 14.77 -9.04 4.97
N SER A 829 13.93 -8.00 4.84
CA SER A 829 12.87 -7.98 3.84
C SER A 829 12.56 -6.54 3.39
N PRO A 830 11.96 -6.34 2.21
CA PRO A 830 11.57 -5.02 1.73
C PRO A 830 10.33 -4.45 2.47
N SER A 831 9.87 -5.07 3.53
CA SER A 831 8.67 -4.69 4.29
C SER A 831 8.96 -3.58 5.30
N TYR A 832 7.92 -2.84 5.68
CA TYR A 832 8.00 -1.71 6.62
C TYR A 832 7.26 -2.00 7.92
N PHE A 833 7.66 -1.32 8.97
CA PHE A 833 6.98 -1.37 10.26
C PHE A 833 7.13 -0.03 11.00
N ASN A 834 6.20 0.25 11.93
CA ASN A 834 6.19 1.44 12.76
C ASN A 834 6.16 0.99 14.24
N PRO A 835 7.26 1.14 14.97
CA PRO A 835 7.35 0.70 16.37
C PRO A 835 6.31 1.35 17.29
N HIS A 836 6.01 2.64 17.05
CA HIS A 836 5.04 3.37 17.86
C HIS A 836 3.63 2.81 17.67
N GLU A 837 3.22 2.54 16.42
CA GLU A 837 1.93 1.89 16.16
C GLU A 837 1.88 0.46 16.74
N VAL A 838 2.99 -0.32 16.66
CA VAL A 838 3.08 -1.66 17.28
C VAL A 838 2.77 -1.60 18.76
N SER A 839 3.33 -0.61 19.48
CA SER A 839 3.09 -0.41 20.90
C SER A 839 1.63 -0.08 21.21
N VAL A 840 1.05 0.84 20.45
CA VAL A 840 -0.36 1.25 20.60
C VAL A 840 -1.29 0.07 20.35
N VAL A 841 -1.05 -0.70 19.29
CA VAL A 841 -1.84 -1.91 18.99
C VAL A 841 -1.79 -2.91 20.15
N LYS A 842 -0.58 -3.14 20.73
CA LYS A 842 -0.44 -4.01 21.90
C LYS A 842 -1.30 -3.53 23.07
N ASP A 843 -1.26 -2.24 23.39
CA ASP A 843 -2.03 -1.67 24.49
C ASP A 843 -3.54 -1.85 24.27
N TYR A 844 -4.04 -1.65 23.05
CA TYR A 844 -5.43 -1.91 22.73
C TYR A 844 -5.79 -3.39 22.89
N VAL A 845 -4.98 -4.31 22.40
CA VAL A 845 -5.22 -5.75 22.53
C VAL A 845 -5.28 -6.15 24.01
N GLN A 846 -4.32 -5.70 24.83
CA GLN A 846 -4.30 -6.01 26.26
C GLN A 846 -5.52 -5.48 27.02
N ARG A 847 -6.04 -4.32 26.65
CA ARG A 847 -7.22 -3.69 27.27
C ARG A 847 -8.53 -4.32 26.81
N LEU A 848 -8.58 -4.86 25.58
CA LEU A 848 -9.79 -5.38 24.97
C LEU A 848 -9.99 -6.89 25.19
N LEU A 849 -8.90 -7.66 25.30
CA LEU A 849 -8.98 -9.12 25.53
C LEU A 849 -9.85 -9.54 26.72
N PRO A 850 -9.80 -8.86 27.88
CA PRO A 850 -10.64 -9.23 29.02
C PRO A 850 -12.16 -9.00 28.81
N LEU A 851 -12.53 -8.27 27.76
CA LEU A 851 -13.92 -7.85 27.48
C LEU A 851 -14.64 -8.76 26.49
N ILE A 852 -13.93 -9.71 25.90
CA ILE A 852 -14.42 -10.56 24.81
C ILE A 852 -14.17 -12.04 25.09
N ALA A 853 -14.84 -12.92 24.35
CA ALA A 853 -14.77 -14.37 24.57
C ALA A 853 -13.39 -15.00 24.28
N GLY A 854 -12.55 -14.31 23.51
CA GLY A 854 -11.18 -14.79 23.23
C GLY A 854 -10.49 -14.05 22.09
N PRO A 855 -9.19 -14.34 21.86
CA PRO A 855 -8.37 -13.64 20.87
C PRO A 855 -8.90 -13.72 19.43
N GLN A 856 -9.62 -14.80 19.10
CA GLN A 856 -10.23 -15.00 17.77
C GLN A 856 -11.27 -13.94 17.39
N ASN A 857 -11.75 -13.16 18.37
CA ASN A 857 -12.70 -12.05 18.14
C ASN A 857 -12.00 -10.73 17.80
N ILE A 858 -10.66 -10.69 17.86
CA ILE A 858 -9.87 -9.53 17.42
C ILE A 858 -9.21 -9.84 16.08
N GLY A 859 -9.31 -8.90 15.15
CA GLY A 859 -8.55 -8.87 13.92
C GLY A 859 -7.64 -7.64 13.89
N ILE A 860 -6.39 -7.83 13.50
CA ILE A 860 -5.44 -6.73 13.32
C ILE A 860 -5.08 -6.65 11.84
N VAL A 861 -5.46 -5.54 11.22
CA VAL A 861 -5.28 -5.31 9.79
C VAL A 861 -4.12 -4.34 9.57
N THR A 862 -3.11 -4.76 8.80
CA THR A 862 -1.97 -3.92 8.46
C THR A 862 -1.45 -4.24 7.06
N PRO A 863 -0.98 -3.24 6.28
CA PRO A 863 -0.56 -3.46 4.91
C PRO A 863 0.80 -4.15 4.77
N TYR A 864 1.57 -4.25 5.86
CA TYR A 864 2.94 -4.76 5.84
C TYR A 864 3.15 -5.94 6.79
N ASN A 865 3.72 -7.01 6.25
CA ASN A 865 3.95 -8.23 7.03
C ASN A 865 4.99 -8.04 8.15
N ALA A 866 5.98 -7.16 7.96
CA ALA A 866 6.92 -6.81 9.04
C ALA A 866 6.17 -6.26 10.26
N GLN A 867 5.19 -5.37 10.05
CA GLN A 867 4.32 -4.85 11.11
C GLN A 867 3.57 -5.98 11.80
N ALA A 868 2.95 -6.87 11.04
CA ALA A 868 2.22 -8.01 11.59
C ALA A 868 3.11 -8.91 12.46
N LYS A 869 4.34 -9.21 12.00
CA LYS A 869 5.31 -10.00 12.77
C LYS A 869 5.77 -9.28 14.04
N LYS A 870 6.03 -7.97 13.97
CA LYS A 870 6.45 -7.18 15.14
C LYS A 870 5.32 -7.10 16.17
N ILE A 871 4.06 -6.90 15.73
CA ILE A 871 2.90 -6.94 16.63
C ILE A 871 2.78 -8.32 17.29
N LYS A 872 2.82 -9.41 16.50
CA LYS A 872 2.71 -10.78 17.01
C LYS A 872 3.82 -11.10 18.01
N LYS A 873 5.06 -10.71 17.70
CA LYS A 873 6.21 -10.87 18.60
C LYS A 873 6.00 -10.11 19.91
N LEU A 874 5.66 -8.82 19.84
CA LEU A 874 5.50 -7.98 21.02
C LEU A 874 4.36 -8.44 21.93
N LEU A 875 3.25 -8.93 21.35
CA LEU A 875 2.14 -9.51 22.12
C LEU A 875 2.60 -10.78 22.84
N LYS A 876 3.33 -11.66 22.14
CA LYS A 876 3.86 -12.90 22.71
C LYS A 876 4.88 -12.62 23.83
N ASP A 877 5.81 -11.70 23.61
CA ASP A 877 6.83 -11.28 24.58
C ASP A 877 6.17 -10.62 25.81
N GLY A 878 5.02 -9.97 25.62
CA GLY A 878 4.18 -9.41 26.69
C GLY A 878 3.26 -10.42 27.39
N GLY A 879 3.40 -11.72 27.14
CA GLY A 879 2.60 -12.77 27.77
C GLY A 879 1.14 -12.85 27.30
N VAL A 880 0.80 -12.21 26.18
CA VAL A 880 -0.56 -12.26 25.62
C VAL A 880 -0.74 -13.55 24.82
N ASN A 881 -1.81 -14.29 25.10
CA ASN A 881 -2.17 -15.43 24.26
C ASN A 881 -2.57 -14.93 22.87
N THR A 882 -1.80 -15.33 21.85
CA THR A 882 -2.03 -14.98 20.45
C THR A 882 -2.65 -16.11 19.63
N GLU A 883 -3.03 -17.22 20.27
CA GLU A 883 -3.67 -18.33 19.58
C GLU A 883 -5.09 -17.94 19.13
N GLY A 884 -5.33 -18.05 17.83
CA GLY A 884 -6.59 -17.59 17.23
C GLY A 884 -6.66 -16.08 16.95
N LEU A 885 -5.66 -15.29 17.33
CA LEU A 885 -5.58 -13.88 16.96
C LEU A 885 -5.12 -13.73 15.50
N ASP A 886 -5.98 -13.17 14.68
CA ASP A 886 -5.64 -12.92 13.27
C ASP A 886 -4.95 -11.57 13.09
N ILE A 887 -3.74 -11.62 12.51
CA ILE A 887 -2.96 -10.44 12.14
C ILE A 887 -2.53 -10.58 10.69
N GLY A 888 -3.01 -9.71 9.82
CA GLY A 888 -2.71 -9.83 8.40
C GLY A 888 -3.06 -8.63 7.55
N SER A 889 -2.95 -8.83 6.22
CA SER A 889 -3.27 -7.78 5.25
C SER A 889 -4.78 -7.64 5.04
N VAL A 890 -5.18 -6.53 4.39
CA VAL A 890 -6.59 -6.27 4.02
C VAL A 890 -7.15 -7.39 3.14
N GLU A 891 -6.31 -7.91 2.24
CA GLU A 891 -6.66 -9.01 1.34
C GLU A 891 -6.99 -10.31 2.10
N GLN A 892 -6.26 -10.59 3.19
CA GLN A 892 -6.52 -11.76 4.04
C GLN A 892 -7.84 -11.61 4.81
N PHE A 893 -8.19 -10.39 5.22
CA PHE A 893 -9.45 -10.10 5.92
C PHE A 893 -10.66 -9.98 4.99
N GLN A 894 -10.48 -10.07 3.68
CA GLN A 894 -11.59 -10.00 2.76
C GLN A 894 -12.53 -11.22 2.94
N GLY A 895 -13.83 -10.97 3.07
CA GLY A 895 -14.82 -12.00 3.39
C GLY A 895 -14.92 -12.36 4.87
N GLN A 896 -13.92 -11.99 5.68
CA GLN A 896 -13.91 -12.22 7.12
C GLN A 896 -14.52 -11.05 7.90
N GLU A 897 -14.84 -11.29 9.17
CA GLU A 897 -15.32 -10.29 10.11
C GLU A 897 -14.87 -10.66 11.52
N ARG A 898 -14.69 -9.66 12.37
CA ARG A 898 -14.34 -9.85 13.79
C ARG A 898 -15.13 -8.86 14.65
N GLN A 899 -15.35 -9.21 15.88
CA GLN A 899 -16.01 -8.32 16.84
C GLN A 899 -15.25 -6.99 16.94
N ILE A 900 -13.92 -7.06 17.03
CA ILE A 900 -13.03 -5.92 17.10
C ILE A 900 -12.06 -5.96 15.92
N ILE A 901 -11.89 -4.84 15.25
CA ILE A 901 -10.83 -4.63 14.26
C ILE A 901 -9.93 -3.48 14.69
N ILE A 902 -8.63 -3.74 14.67
CA ILE A 902 -7.59 -2.74 14.87
C ILE A 902 -6.83 -2.60 13.55
N VAL A 903 -6.84 -1.42 12.95
CA VAL A 903 -6.12 -1.10 11.72
C VAL A 903 -4.84 -0.35 12.08
N SER A 904 -3.68 -0.85 11.67
CA SER A 904 -2.39 -0.17 11.81
C SER A 904 -1.89 0.25 10.43
N THR A 905 -1.79 1.55 10.20
CA THR A 905 -1.53 2.10 8.86
C THR A 905 -0.04 2.15 8.49
N VAL A 906 0.82 2.16 9.49
CA VAL A 906 2.28 2.08 9.42
C VAL A 906 2.95 3.35 8.88
N ARG A 907 2.44 3.95 7.82
CA ARG A 907 3.07 5.08 7.15
C ARG A 907 3.08 6.36 7.99
N SER A 908 4.29 6.88 8.21
CA SER A 908 4.58 8.19 8.80
C SER A 908 5.58 8.98 7.96
N ASN A 909 5.94 8.51 6.75
CA ASN A 909 6.84 9.18 5.83
C ASN A 909 6.14 9.45 4.49
N LYS A 910 6.00 10.73 4.13
CA LYS A 910 5.35 11.19 2.90
C LYS A 910 6.07 10.74 1.63
N ASP A 911 7.40 10.66 1.64
CA ASP A 911 8.19 10.30 0.46
C ASP A 911 7.95 8.88 -0.05
N LEU A 912 7.55 7.99 0.85
CA LEU A 912 7.28 6.61 0.52
C LEU A 912 5.88 6.40 -0.09
N ILE A 913 5.04 7.43 -0.12
CA ILE A 913 3.72 7.36 -0.77
C ILE A 913 3.86 7.09 -2.26
N SER A 914 4.78 7.78 -2.94
CA SER A 914 5.06 7.53 -4.36
C SER A 914 5.52 6.09 -4.64
N PHE A 915 6.26 5.50 -3.70
CA PHE A 915 6.65 4.10 -3.76
C PHE A 915 5.44 3.18 -3.58
N ASP A 916 4.59 3.46 -2.60
CA ASP A 916 3.38 2.67 -2.34
C ASP A 916 2.40 2.72 -3.52
N LEU A 917 2.23 3.88 -4.13
CA LEU A 917 1.40 4.05 -5.33
C LEU A 917 1.89 3.18 -6.49
N ARG A 918 3.19 3.23 -6.79
CA ARG A 918 3.79 2.43 -7.87
C ARG A 918 3.67 0.91 -7.64
N HIS A 919 3.71 0.48 -6.39
CA HIS A 919 3.70 -0.94 -6.00
C HIS A 919 2.34 -1.42 -5.47
N THR A 920 1.32 -0.56 -5.47
CA THR A 920 -0.02 -0.82 -4.91
C THR A 920 0.03 -1.31 -3.47
N LEU A 921 0.89 -0.70 -2.68
CA LEU A 921 1.08 -1.00 -1.26
C LEU A 921 0.39 0.06 -0.39
N GLY A 922 0.28 -0.21 0.91
CA GLY A 922 -0.26 0.75 1.86
C GLY A 922 -1.77 0.94 1.78
N PHE A 923 -2.26 1.91 2.55
CA PHE A 923 -3.66 2.30 2.60
C PHE A 923 -3.94 3.59 1.83
N VAL A 924 -2.95 4.45 1.70
CA VAL A 924 -3.07 5.75 1.03
C VAL A 924 -3.30 5.53 -0.46
N ALA A 925 -4.19 6.31 -1.05
CA ALA A 925 -4.62 6.17 -2.45
C ALA A 925 -5.25 4.82 -2.82
N ASN A 926 -5.88 4.15 -1.87
CA ASN A 926 -6.62 2.95 -2.18
C ASN A 926 -7.98 2.92 -1.46
N PRO A 927 -9.01 3.58 -2.04
CA PRO A 927 -10.33 3.67 -1.44
C PRO A 927 -10.95 2.29 -1.18
N LYS A 928 -10.71 1.31 -2.06
CA LYS A 928 -11.23 -0.05 -1.90
C LYS A 928 -10.60 -0.76 -0.68
N ARG A 929 -9.30 -0.53 -0.41
CA ARG A 929 -8.63 -1.06 0.80
C ARG A 929 -9.17 -0.41 2.08
N LEU A 930 -9.33 0.91 2.08
CA LEU A 930 -9.93 1.60 3.22
C LEU A 930 -11.32 1.04 3.50
N ASN A 931 -12.19 0.98 2.49
CA ASN A 931 -13.55 0.46 2.64
C ASN A 931 -13.56 -0.97 3.22
N VAL A 932 -12.72 -1.86 2.71
CA VAL A 932 -12.63 -3.23 3.25
C VAL A 932 -12.13 -3.23 4.68
N ALA A 933 -11.05 -2.51 5.00
CA ALA A 933 -10.45 -2.51 6.33
C ALA A 933 -11.43 -2.04 7.42
N ILE A 934 -12.11 -0.91 7.19
CA ILE A 934 -13.02 -0.32 8.19
C ILE A 934 -14.37 -1.04 8.30
N THR A 935 -14.75 -1.86 7.31
CA THR A 935 -16.01 -2.61 7.30
C THR A 935 -15.90 -4.05 7.78
N ARG A 936 -14.76 -4.44 8.39
CA ARG A 936 -14.59 -5.79 8.96
C ARG A 936 -15.06 -5.87 10.40
N ALA A 937 -15.18 -4.74 11.09
CA ALA A 937 -15.55 -4.66 12.49
C ALA A 937 -17.07 -4.86 12.69
N GLN A 938 -17.43 -5.60 13.74
CA GLN A 938 -18.80 -5.76 14.19
C GLN A 938 -19.16 -4.73 15.27
N SER A 939 -18.37 -4.67 16.36
CA SER A 939 -18.66 -3.87 17.56
C SER A 939 -17.74 -2.68 17.75
N LEU A 940 -16.44 -2.81 17.39
CA LEU A 940 -15.44 -1.77 17.63
C LEU A 940 -14.42 -1.71 16.50
N LEU A 941 -14.21 -0.51 15.98
CA LEU A 941 -13.16 -0.17 15.03
C LEU A 941 -12.14 0.77 15.68
N VAL A 942 -10.87 0.37 15.71
CA VAL A 942 -9.75 1.23 16.10
C VAL A 942 -8.82 1.40 14.92
N VAL A 943 -8.53 2.63 14.54
CA VAL A 943 -7.55 2.95 13.48
C VAL A 943 -6.38 3.69 14.12
N VAL A 944 -5.17 3.17 13.94
CA VAL A 944 -3.92 3.73 14.46
C VAL A 944 -3.09 4.22 13.28
N GLY A 945 -2.66 5.47 13.32
CA GLY A 945 -1.86 6.02 12.22
C GLY A 945 -1.47 7.48 12.37
N ASP A 946 -0.67 7.94 11.42
CA ASP A 946 -0.21 9.34 11.35
C ASP A 946 -1.21 10.18 10.53
N PRO A 947 -1.95 11.11 11.17
CA PRO A 947 -2.96 11.89 10.48
C PRO A 947 -2.38 12.81 9.41
N LEU A 948 -1.12 13.27 9.55
CA LEU A 948 -0.48 14.16 8.58
C LEU A 948 -0.15 13.43 7.26
N VAL A 949 0.13 12.14 7.33
CA VAL A 949 0.39 11.33 6.14
C VAL A 949 -0.91 10.84 5.52
N LEU A 950 -1.84 10.34 6.34
CA LEU A 950 -3.13 9.87 5.86
C LEU A 950 -3.97 11.01 5.27
N GLY A 951 -3.93 12.19 5.86
CA GLY A 951 -4.69 13.36 5.41
C GLY A 951 -4.24 13.98 4.09
N LEU A 952 -3.16 13.45 3.47
CA LEU A 952 -2.82 13.77 2.08
C LEU A 952 -3.83 13.21 1.10
N ASP A 953 -4.40 12.05 1.42
CA ASP A 953 -5.48 11.46 0.65
C ASP A 953 -6.82 12.06 1.08
N THR A 954 -7.61 12.54 0.11
CA THR A 954 -8.90 13.23 0.38
C THR A 954 -9.89 12.32 1.11
N LEU A 955 -9.97 11.03 0.75
CA LEU A 955 -10.89 10.10 1.38
C LEU A 955 -10.49 9.81 2.83
N TRP A 956 -9.19 9.63 3.08
CA TRP A 956 -8.68 9.50 4.44
C TRP A 956 -8.92 10.79 5.24
N ARG A 957 -8.71 11.95 4.66
CA ARG A 957 -8.99 13.24 5.31
C ARG A 957 -10.46 13.36 5.71
N ARG A 958 -11.40 13.02 4.83
CA ARG A 958 -12.83 12.94 5.16
C ARG A 958 -13.09 11.98 6.33
N PHE A 959 -12.42 10.81 6.36
CA PHE A 959 -12.54 9.86 7.47
C PHE A 959 -12.03 10.44 8.79
N LEU A 960 -10.87 11.12 8.78
CA LEU A 960 -10.30 11.76 9.96
C LEU A 960 -11.22 12.86 10.51
N TYR A 961 -11.80 13.69 9.64
CA TYR A 961 -12.80 14.70 10.02
C TYR A 961 -14.08 14.07 10.57
N PHE A 962 -14.57 13.01 9.93
CA PHE A 962 -15.73 12.26 10.41
C PHE A 962 -15.51 11.77 11.84
N VAL A 963 -14.39 11.10 12.10
CA VAL A 963 -14.08 10.60 13.44
C VAL A 963 -13.90 11.74 14.44
N ARG A 964 -13.22 12.82 14.06
CA ARG A 964 -13.02 14.00 14.93
C ARG A 964 -14.34 14.66 15.31
N ARG A 965 -15.21 14.92 14.34
CA ARG A 965 -16.52 15.55 14.54
C ARG A 965 -17.46 14.67 15.37
N SER A 966 -17.36 13.35 15.24
CA SER A 966 -18.14 12.39 16.02
C SER A 966 -17.53 12.10 17.41
N GLY A 967 -16.41 12.73 17.77
CA GLY A 967 -15.81 12.61 19.09
C GLY A 967 -14.98 11.34 19.31
N GLY A 968 -14.57 10.62 18.24
CA GLY A 968 -13.78 9.38 18.31
C GLY A 968 -12.25 9.58 18.26
N TRP A 969 -11.76 10.80 18.42
CA TRP A 969 -10.34 11.14 18.29
C TRP A 969 -9.56 10.93 19.59
N ARG A 970 -8.36 10.34 19.49
CA ARG A 970 -7.37 10.15 20.56
C ARG A 970 -5.94 10.40 20.03
N GLY A 971 -4.98 10.47 20.96
CA GLY A 971 -3.57 10.61 20.61
C GLY A 971 -3.17 12.05 20.35
N THR A 972 -2.33 12.29 19.34
CA THR A 972 -1.85 13.65 19.02
C THR A 972 -3.01 14.59 18.65
N PRO A 973 -2.90 15.90 18.91
CA PRO A 973 -3.93 16.87 18.56
C PRO A 973 -4.34 16.78 17.08
N PHE A 974 -5.61 17.05 16.81
CA PHE A 974 -6.10 17.11 15.43
C PHE A 974 -5.38 18.23 14.67
N PRO A 975 -4.74 17.92 13.51
CA PRO A 975 -3.81 18.88 12.90
C PRO A 975 -4.48 20.03 12.13
N TRP A 976 -5.79 19.97 11.90
CA TRP A 976 -6.56 20.97 11.14
C TRP A 976 -7.66 21.58 11.99
N ASN A 977 -8.32 22.62 11.47
CA ASN A 977 -9.52 23.14 12.11
C ASN A 977 -10.70 22.15 11.85
N PRO A 978 -11.37 21.64 12.90
CA PRO A 978 -12.45 20.66 12.73
C PRO A 978 -13.66 21.16 11.91
N ASP A 979 -13.82 22.46 11.79
CA ASP A 979 -14.94 23.10 11.09
C ASP A 979 -14.66 23.32 9.59
N ASP A 980 -13.39 23.17 9.14
CA ASP A 980 -13.02 23.32 7.74
C ASP A 980 -13.63 22.23 6.87
N ASP A 981 -13.81 22.53 5.59
CA ASP A 981 -14.24 21.53 4.61
C ASP A 981 -13.08 20.55 4.35
N PRO A 982 -13.27 19.23 4.57
CA PRO A 982 -12.22 18.24 4.28
C PRO A 982 -11.83 18.16 2.81
N ASP A 983 -12.66 18.68 1.90
CA ASP A 983 -12.38 18.66 0.46
C ASP A 983 -11.58 19.87 -0.01
N GLU A 984 -11.59 20.95 0.77
CA GLU A 984 -10.75 22.09 0.48
C GLU A 984 -9.29 21.79 0.85
N ASP A 985 -8.39 22.09 -0.06
CA ASP A 985 -6.97 22.02 0.26
C ASP A 985 -6.63 23.09 1.28
N PRO A 986 -5.91 22.76 2.37
CA PRO A 986 -5.47 23.76 3.32
C PRO A 986 -4.78 24.91 2.59
N ALA A 987 -5.07 26.15 2.97
CA ALA A 987 -4.59 27.37 2.31
C ALA A 987 -3.03 27.49 2.19
N THR A 988 -2.30 26.54 2.76
CA THR A 988 -0.83 26.48 2.83
C THR A 988 -0.32 25.11 2.42
N VAL A 989 -0.50 24.74 1.15
CA VAL A 989 0.00 23.46 0.60
C VAL A 989 1.30 23.71 -0.17
N ASP A 990 2.35 22.97 0.15
CA ASP A 990 3.63 23.00 -0.57
C ASP A 990 3.49 22.36 -1.96
N SER A 991 4.34 22.77 -2.91
CA SER A 991 4.34 22.23 -4.26
C SER A 991 4.56 20.70 -4.30
N ALA A 992 5.43 20.16 -3.44
CA ALA A 992 5.65 18.72 -3.35
C ALA A 992 4.44 17.98 -2.77
N GLU A 993 3.71 18.59 -1.85
CA GLU A 993 2.46 18.04 -1.31
C GLU A 993 1.33 18.16 -2.32
N GLN A 994 1.29 19.24 -3.10
CA GLN A 994 0.38 19.38 -4.25
C GLN A 994 0.63 18.29 -5.29
N ASP A 995 1.90 18.01 -5.61
CA ASP A 995 2.27 16.94 -6.54
C ASP A 995 1.83 15.56 -6.01
N ILE A 996 2.03 15.29 -4.72
CA ILE A 996 1.57 14.05 -4.07
C ILE A 996 0.03 13.97 -4.08
N ARG A 997 -0.66 15.05 -3.73
CA ARG A 997 -2.12 15.11 -3.73
C ARG A 997 -2.70 14.97 -5.13
N GLU A 998 -2.06 15.55 -6.12
CA GLU A 998 -2.46 15.38 -7.52
C GLU A 998 -2.25 13.94 -7.99
N LEU A 999 -1.11 13.31 -7.66
CA LEU A 999 -0.89 11.89 -7.89
C LEU A 999 -1.95 11.02 -7.21
N LEU A 1000 -2.31 11.35 -5.97
CA LEU A 1000 -3.35 10.64 -5.22
C LEU A 1000 -4.74 10.85 -5.84
N ARG A 1001 -5.04 12.06 -6.30
CA ARG A 1001 -6.30 12.39 -6.97
C ARG A 1001 -6.44 11.61 -8.26
N ARG A 1002 -5.39 11.58 -9.10
CA ARG A 1002 -5.34 10.77 -10.33
C ARG A 1002 -5.44 9.27 -10.06
N ALA A 1003 -4.81 8.76 -9.01
CA ALA A 1003 -4.89 7.36 -8.63
C ALA A 1003 -6.28 6.93 -8.15
N ASN A 1004 -7.07 7.86 -7.61
CA ASN A 1004 -8.42 7.62 -7.07
C ASN A 1004 -9.54 7.90 -8.10
N ASP A 1005 -9.24 8.55 -9.21
CA ASP A 1005 -10.23 8.86 -10.25
C ASP A 1005 -10.46 7.66 -11.19
N PRO A 1006 -11.64 7.02 -11.17
CA PRO A 1006 -11.93 5.87 -12.02
C PRO A 1006 -12.07 6.21 -13.51
N GLY A 1007 -12.15 7.50 -13.87
CA GLY A 1007 -12.33 7.98 -15.25
C GLY A 1007 -11.08 8.57 -15.88
N SER A 1008 -10.01 8.77 -15.14
CA SER A 1008 -8.75 9.27 -15.68
C SER A 1008 -7.96 8.11 -16.28
N PRO A 1009 -7.67 8.11 -17.60
CA PRO A 1009 -6.64 7.23 -18.14
C PRO A 1009 -5.36 7.63 -17.41
N GLY A 1010 -4.77 6.68 -16.66
CA GLY A 1010 -3.66 6.94 -15.75
C GLY A 1010 -2.47 7.64 -16.38
N GLU A 1011 -2.53 8.94 -16.46
CA GLU A 1011 -1.39 9.82 -16.68
C GLU A 1011 -0.62 9.91 -15.36
N LEU A 1012 0.21 8.93 -15.10
CA LEU A 1012 1.31 9.07 -14.18
C LEU A 1012 2.48 9.65 -14.97
N ASP A 1013 2.65 10.97 -14.92
CA ASP A 1013 3.88 11.61 -15.38
C ASP A 1013 5.07 10.85 -14.79
N PRO A 1014 6.06 10.48 -15.58
CA PRO A 1014 7.31 9.97 -15.05
C PRO A 1014 8.02 11.15 -14.38
N VAL A 1015 7.79 11.34 -13.10
CA VAL A 1015 8.70 12.15 -12.28
C VAL A 1015 10.05 11.49 -12.42
N GLY A 1016 10.96 12.23 -13.01
CA GLY A 1016 12.23 11.88 -13.57
C GLY A 1016 12.97 10.74 -12.91
N GLY A 1017 13.47 9.85 -13.71
CA GLY A 1017 14.26 8.70 -13.34
C GLY A 1017 15.36 9.06 -12.35
N GLY A 1018 15.09 8.79 -11.10
CA GLY A 1018 16.05 8.57 -10.04
C GLY A 1018 16.18 7.07 -9.90
N ASN A 1019 17.24 6.53 -10.46
CA ASN A 1019 17.69 5.18 -10.16
C ASN A 1019 17.89 5.05 -8.65
N ASP A 1020 17.09 4.23 -7.98
CA ASP A 1020 17.41 3.59 -6.72
C ASP A 1020 17.00 2.12 -6.76
#